data_9fc4a7625811f7b739f2fb4b08a9e708
#
_entry.id   9fc4a7625811f7b739f2fb4b08a9e708
#
_cell.length_a   1.000
_cell.length_b   1.000
_cell.length_c   1.000
_cell.angle_alpha   90.00
_cell.angle_beta   90.00
_cell.angle_gamma   90.00
#
_symmetry.space_group_name_H-M   'P 1'
#
loop_
_entity.id
_entity.type
_entity.pdbx_description
1 polymer ?
#
loop_
_entity_poly.entity_id
_entity_poly.type
_entity_poly.pdbx_seq_one_letter_code
_entity_poly.pdbx_strand_id
1 'polypeptide(L)'
;MRQLSIDIETYSSIDIKLGVYRYVDAPDFQILLFAYAFDDDSVELVDLACGEELPAEVMQALTDKTVLKKAYNAQFERVCIGKYLGMQLDVKQWWCTMAHAAQLGLPGRLGDVAALLKLEQQKDKAGTLLINYFSKPCKPTKVNGERTRNYPYHDMDKWDLFCSYCKQDVETERAIGKYLEQFPPLPNELLIYREDQRINDRGIRIDMDLVDSVLEYNDTHSADLLDQSAEITGLANANSRDQLLSWIQAQGVDIPDIRKETLEALLDTEIPDPVRIVINNRLETGKASVKKYQMLKDATAVDGRIHGTLQYYGANRTGRWAGRLVQVQNLTKNYLPEIDAVRTLVKRKDFDTLEMLYPSMSDIFSQLVRTAFTAKEGYTFAIADYSAIEARVIAWLAGEDWVCEVFKHDGDIYKQTASKMFGIPIDQIDKPLRQRGKVSTLALGYQGGTGALIAMGALKMGVPEEDLPKLVKAWRKANPHIVKLWRDVENRVRACLQNRIEIKFLHGIRFKFEKGYLFIQLPSGRQLAYLQPRITEDGKIQYQGMEQGKRLWGIKDTYGGKLTENIVQAIARDCLAEAMLKVAAAGYEICFHIHDELIVEVPKQDADQHLAVIRKLMGSKLTWAPELYLTAAGYTSDYYLKD
;
A
#
# COMPACT_ATOMS: atom_id res chain seq x y z
N MET A 1 0.69 2.56 33.62
CA MET A 1 1.67 3.42 32.88
C MET A 1 0.93 4.69 32.61
N ARG A 2 1.51 5.84 32.99
CA ARG A 2 0.91 7.14 32.73
C ARG A 2 0.77 7.34 31.21
N GLN A 3 -0.34 7.93 30.77
CA GLN A 3 -0.63 8.15 29.36
C GLN A 3 -0.67 9.65 29.08
N LEU A 4 -0.27 10.03 27.85
CA LEU A 4 -0.37 11.39 27.34
C LEU A 4 -1.03 11.31 25.95
N SER A 5 -2.30 11.67 25.88
CA SER A 5 -3.02 11.81 24.60
C SER A 5 -2.68 13.16 23.98
N ILE A 6 -2.40 13.17 22.67
CA ILE A 6 -1.88 14.35 21.95
C ILE A 6 -2.57 14.47 20.60
N ASP A 7 -2.90 15.70 20.21
CA ASP A 7 -3.19 16.12 18.85
C ASP A 7 -2.50 17.46 18.58
N ILE A 8 -2.00 17.66 17.35
CA ILE A 8 -1.30 18.89 16.98
C ILE A 8 -1.80 19.44 15.67
N GLU A 9 -1.89 20.76 15.59
CA GLU A 9 -2.09 21.45 14.32
C GLU A 9 -0.78 22.12 13.89
N THR A 10 -0.47 22.02 12.60
CA THR A 10 0.84 22.41 12.08
C THR A 10 0.71 23.29 10.84
N TYR A 11 1.77 23.99 10.50
CA TYR A 11 1.94 24.68 9.22
C TYR A 11 3.21 24.21 8.52
N SER A 12 3.14 24.10 7.19
CA SER A 12 4.32 23.90 6.34
C SER A 12 4.02 24.41 4.93
N SER A 13 5.03 24.98 4.26
CA SER A 13 4.98 25.30 2.84
C SER A 13 5.04 24.06 1.95
N ILE A 14 5.49 22.91 2.48
CA ILE A 14 5.52 21.63 1.77
C ILE A 14 4.18 20.91 2.00
N ASP A 15 3.55 20.42 0.92
CA ASP A 15 2.27 19.70 1.02
C ASP A 15 2.46 18.35 1.76
N ILE A 16 1.63 18.09 2.77
CA ILE A 16 1.59 16.82 3.53
C ILE A 16 1.38 15.58 2.64
N LYS A 17 0.88 15.74 1.42
CA LYS A 17 0.78 14.65 0.43
C LYS A 17 2.13 14.05 0.05
N LEU A 18 3.23 14.78 0.28
CA LEU A 18 4.60 14.31 0.08
C LEU A 18 5.14 13.49 1.27
N GLY A 19 4.29 13.24 2.28
CA GLY A 19 4.64 12.50 3.49
C GLY A 19 5.12 13.40 4.63
N VAL A 20 4.88 12.96 5.88
CA VAL A 20 5.19 13.76 7.07
C VAL A 20 6.69 14.08 7.19
N TYR A 21 7.57 13.17 6.78
CA TYR A 21 9.03 13.39 6.86
C TYR A 21 9.46 14.53 5.94
N ARG A 22 8.95 14.58 4.72
CA ARG A 22 9.22 15.68 3.79
C ARG A 22 8.53 16.98 4.21
N TYR A 23 7.33 16.88 4.78
CA TYR A 23 6.54 17.99 5.31
C TYR A 23 7.30 18.78 6.40
N VAL A 24 7.96 18.08 7.34
CA VAL A 24 8.72 18.72 8.41
C VAL A 24 10.10 19.25 7.96
N ASP A 25 10.54 18.96 6.75
CA ASP A 25 11.77 19.51 6.17
C ASP A 25 11.62 20.96 5.70
N ALA A 26 10.37 21.46 5.60
CA ALA A 26 10.15 22.85 5.24
C ALA A 26 10.84 23.78 6.25
N PRO A 27 11.56 24.81 5.79
CA PRO A 27 12.24 25.76 6.70
C PRO A 27 11.26 26.59 7.55
N ASP A 28 10.00 26.65 7.12
CA ASP A 28 8.89 27.34 7.78
C ASP A 28 7.93 26.40 8.52
N PHE A 29 8.33 25.13 8.70
CA PHE A 29 7.55 24.18 9.49
C PHE A 29 7.37 24.68 10.93
N GLN A 30 6.14 24.64 11.42
CA GLN A 30 5.78 25.08 12.76
C GLN A 30 4.63 24.23 13.31
N ILE A 31 4.70 23.85 14.58
CA ILE A 31 3.53 23.41 15.34
C ILE A 31 2.79 24.67 15.78
N LEU A 32 1.52 24.76 15.40
CA LEU A 32 0.66 25.92 15.70
C LEU A 32 -0.05 25.76 17.03
N LEU A 33 -0.72 24.61 17.19
CA LEU A 33 -1.51 24.25 18.36
C LEU A 33 -1.05 22.90 18.88
N PHE A 34 -1.04 22.74 20.20
CA PHE A 34 -0.71 21.51 20.88
C PHE A 34 -1.77 21.20 21.93
N ALA A 35 -2.71 20.30 21.61
CA ALA A 35 -3.72 19.82 22.54
C ALA A 35 -3.24 18.53 23.22
N TYR A 36 -3.45 18.42 24.52
CA TYR A 36 -3.03 17.25 25.27
C TYR A 36 -3.91 16.96 26.49
N ALA A 37 -3.87 15.73 26.96
CA ALA A 37 -4.44 15.34 28.25
C ALA A 37 -3.61 14.20 28.86
N PHE A 38 -3.35 14.30 30.16
CA PHE A 38 -2.81 13.18 30.92
C PHE A 38 -3.94 12.30 31.42
N ASP A 39 -3.79 10.99 31.26
CA ASP A 39 -4.72 9.96 31.72
C ASP A 39 -6.20 10.36 31.49
N ASP A 40 -6.99 10.60 32.54
CA ASP A 40 -8.40 11.00 32.47
C ASP A 40 -8.63 12.51 32.72
N ASP A 41 -7.57 13.32 32.77
CA ASP A 41 -7.68 14.76 32.98
C ASP A 41 -8.39 15.46 31.81
N SER A 42 -8.84 16.71 32.03
CA SER A 42 -9.37 17.58 30.97
C SER A 42 -8.33 17.84 29.87
N VAL A 43 -8.81 18.04 28.64
CA VAL A 43 -7.91 18.40 27.53
C VAL A 43 -7.50 19.87 27.66
N GLU A 44 -6.20 20.07 27.76
CA GLU A 44 -5.55 21.37 27.72
C GLU A 44 -5.03 21.69 26.32
N LEU A 45 -4.85 22.98 26.02
CA LEU A 45 -4.33 23.47 24.75
C LEU A 45 -3.21 24.47 25.02
N VAL A 46 -2.16 24.39 24.22
CA VAL A 46 -1.08 25.39 24.18
C VAL A 46 -1.06 26.01 22.79
N ASP A 47 -1.21 27.32 22.73
CA ASP A 47 -1.19 28.12 21.50
C ASP A 47 0.25 28.60 21.20
N LEU A 48 1.04 27.69 20.58
CA LEU A 48 2.41 27.95 20.19
C LEU A 48 2.52 29.06 19.13
N ALA A 49 1.49 29.23 18.29
CA ALA A 49 1.48 30.27 17.26
C ALA A 49 1.31 31.68 17.84
N CYS A 50 0.68 31.80 19.01
CA CYS A 50 0.54 33.06 19.77
C CYS A 50 1.61 33.25 20.83
N GLY A 51 2.62 32.38 20.90
CA GLY A 51 3.81 32.53 21.74
C GLY A 51 3.71 31.88 23.12
N GLU A 52 2.72 31.01 23.34
CA GLU A 52 2.72 30.16 24.52
C GLU A 52 3.83 29.10 24.44
N GLU A 53 4.26 28.59 25.57
CA GLU A 53 5.28 27.55 25.67
C GLU A 53 4.68 26.27 26.25
N LEU A 54 5.21 25.11 25.82
CA LEU A 54 4.80 23.83 26.39
C LEU A 54 5.17 23.77 27.88
N PRO A 55 4.24 23.37 28.77
CA PRO A 55 4.52 23.16 30.18
C PRO A 55 5.70 22.19 30.39
N ALA A 56 6.53 22.46 31.42
CA ALA A 56 7.70 21.64 31.72
C ALA A 56 7.35 20.14 31.92
N GLU A 57 6.19 19.86 32.51
CA GLU A 57 5.68 18.52 32.69
C GLU A 57 5.41 17.81 31.33
N VAL A 58 4.81 18.51 30.34
CA VAL A 58 4.57 17.98 28.99
C VAL A 58 5.89 17.72 28.29
N MET A 59 6.84 18.69 28.34
CA MET A 59 8.17 18.55 27.77
C MET A 59 8.91 17.32 28.31
N GLN A 60 8.85 17.12 29.64
CA GLN A 60 9.43 15.92 30.26
C GLN A 60 8.71 14.65 29.80
N ALA A 61 7.39 14.63 29.80
CA ALA A 61 6.59 13.46 29.41
C ALA A 61 6.84 13.03 27.97
N LEU A 62 7.11 13.94 27.03
CA LEU A 62 7.38 13.62 25.62
C LEU A 62 8.61 12.73 25.45
N THR A 63 9.61 12.84 26.32
CA THR A 63 10.86 12.06 26.27
C THR A 63 10.92 10.95 27.31
N ASP A 64 10.05 10.98 28.35
CA ASP A 64 10.02 9.98 29.42
C ASP A 64 9.56 8.61 28.89
N LYS A 65 10.40 7.58 29.12
CA LYS A 65 10.13 6.19 28.70
C LYS A 65 9.00 5.53 29.49
N THR A 66 8.60 6.08 30.61
CA THR A 66 7.52 5.56 31.46
C THR A 66 6.15 6.11 31.11
N VAL A 67 6.09 7.12 30.23
CA VAL A 67 4.86 7.73 29.73
C VAL A 67 4.56 7.22 28.33
N LEU A 68 3.36 6.69 28.13
CA LEU A 68 2.87 6.26 26.81
C LEU A 68 2.17 7.43 26.11
N LYS A 69 2.72 7.86 24.97
CA LYS A 69 2.08 8.88 24.11
C LYS A 69 1.06 8.21 23.22
N LYS A 70 -0.12 8.79 23.13
CA LYS A 70 -1.24 8.30 22.32
C LYS A 70 -1.69 9.37 21.33
N ALA A 71 -1.93 9.00 20.10
CA ALA A 71 -2.48 9.88 19.07
C ALA A 71 -3.22 9.09 18.00
N TYR A 72 -4.08 9.78 17.25
CA TYR A 72 -4.77 9.19 16.11
C TYR A 72 -3.91 9.39 14.84
N ASN A 73 -3.17 8.45 14.39
CA ASN A 73 -2.10 8.52 13.39
C ASN A 73 -0.75 8.99 14.00
N ALA A 74 -0.40 8.37 15.12
CA ALA A 74 0.73 8.75 15.98
C ALA A 74 2.09 8.94 15.26
N GLN A 75 2.25 8.45 14.02
CA GLN A 75 3.44 8.73 13.19
C GLN A 75 3.56 10.22 12.89
N PHE A 76 2.44 10.90 12.63
CA PHE A 76 2.44 12.34 12.32
C PHE A 76 2.90 13.15 13.53
N GLU A 77 2.27 12.95 14.69
CA GLU A 77 2.63 13.65 15.93
C GLU A 77 4.08 13.36 16.32
N ARG A 78 4.49 12.08 16.28
CA ARG A 78 5.84 11.67 16.66
C ARG A 78 6.91 12.34 15.81
N VAL A 79 6.73 12.41 14.51
CA VAL A 79 7.71 13.01 13.59
C VAL A 79 7.70 14.52 13.72
N CYS A 80 6.54 15.18 13.78
CA CYS A 80 6.43 16.62 13.95
C CYS A 80 7.02 17.10 15.30
N ILE A 81 6.68 16.42 16.39
CA ILE A 81 7.21 16.73 17.72
C ILE A 81 8.71 16.43 17.79
N GLY A 82 9.17 15.36 17.17
CA GLY A 82 10.60 15.05 17.04
C GLY A 82 11.37 16.18 16.35
N LYS A 83 10.81 16.73 15.27
CA LYS A 83 11.37 17.90 14.58
C LYS A 83 11.40 19.14 15.48
N TYR A 84 10.32 19.40 16.21
CA TYR A 84 10.23 20.52 17.15
C TYR A 84 11.26 20.43 18.28
N LEU A 85 11.49 19.22 18.81
CA LEU A 85 12.47 18.95 19.87
C LEU A 85 13.91 18.77 19.34
N GLY A 86 14.12 18.73 18.04
CA GLY A 86 15.43 18.48 17.44
C GLY A 86 15.99 17.06 17.68
N MET A 87 15.11 16.05 17.92
CA MET A 87 15.51 14.69 18.24
C MET A 87 14.54 13.64 17.67
N GLN A 88 15.02 12.44 17.44
CA GLN A 88 14.16 11.32 17.07
C GLN A 88 13.50 10.70 18.33
N LEU A 89 12.17 10.59 18.33
CA LEU A 89 11.40 10.00 19.42
C LEU A 89 11.26 8.49 19.25
N ASP A 90 11.50 7.73 20.33
CA ASP A 90 11.45 6.26 20.30
C ASP A 90 10.03 5.76 20.05
N VAL A 91 9.83 5.00 18.96
CA VAL A 91 8.56 4.40 18.57
C VAL A 91 7.93 3.52 19.66
N LYS A 92 8.74 2.99 20.60
CA LYS A 92 8.25 2.14 21.69
C LYS A 92 7.35 2.88 22.68
N GLN A 93 7.46 4.21 22.72
CA GLN A 93 6.71 5.07 23.64
C GLN A 93 5.40 5.59 23.01
N TRP A 94 5.08 5.18 21.79
CA TRP A 94 3.93 5.68 21.04
C TRP A 94 2.90 4.59 20.79
N TRP A 95 1.63 4.99 20.93
CA TRP A 95 0.46 4.19 20.59
C TRP A 95 -0.36 4.89 19.53
N CYS A 96 -0.71 4.18 18.48
CA CYS A 96 -1.52 4.70 17.38
C CYS A 96 -2.93 4.13 17.45
N THR A 97 -3.89 4.97 17.81
CA THR A 97 -5.31 4.59 17.89
C THR A 97 -5.89 4.25 16.52
N MET A 98 -5.43 4.92 15.45
CA MET A 98 -5.79 4.57 14.06
C MET A 98 -5.33 3.16 13.68
N ALA A 99 -4.09 2.78 14.03
CA ALA A 99 -3.57 1.45 13.75
C ALA A 99 -4.33 0.36 14.52
N HIS A 100 -4.76 0.64 15.74
CA HIS A 100 -5.61 -0.24 16.52
C HIS A 100 -7.03 -0.36 15.91
N ALA A 101 -7.64 0.76 15.53
CA ALA A 101 -8.96 0.76 14.86
C ALA A 101 -8.93 -0.04 13.54
N ALA A 102 -7.84 0.05 12.78
CA ALA A 102 -7.66 -0.68 11.53
C ALA A 102 -7.67 -2.21 11.73
N GLN A 103 -7.19 -2.72 12.88
CA GLN A 103 -7.24 -4.15 13.20
C GLN A 103 -8.68 -4.67 13.37
N LEU A 104 -9.62 -3.79 13.74
CA LEU A 104 -11.05 -4.10 13.76
C LEU A 104 -11.75 -3.83 12.42
N GLY A 105 -10.99 -3.53 11.36
CA GLY A 105 -11.53 -3.24 10.03
C GLY A 105 -12.31 -1.91 9.95
N LEU A 106 -12.11 -1.01 10.90
CA LEU A 106 -12.76 0.32 10.95
C LEU A 106 -12.17 1.28 9.90
N PRO A 107 -12.87 2.38 9.57
CA PRO A 107 -12.36 3.42 8.67
C PRO A 107 -11.03 4.03 9.15
N GLY A 108 -10.29 4.67 8.24
CA GLY A 108 -9.00 5.28 8.58
C GLY A 108 -9.10 6.70 9.15
N ARG A 109 -10.23 7.41 9.00
CA ARG A 109 -10.37 8.79 9.47
C ARG A 109 -11.01 8.84 10.85
N LEU A 110 -10.48 9.68 11.73
CA LEU A 110 -10.98 9.89 13.09
C LEU A 110 -12.49 10.11 13.14
N GLY A 111 -13.00 11.09 12.37
CA GLY A 111 -14.41 11.41 12.34
C GLY A 111 -15.30 10.30 11.79
N ASP A 112 -14.81 9.53 10.80
CA ASP A 112 -15.57 8.40 10.24
C ASP A 112 -15.73 7.28 11.28
N VAL A 113 -14.67 7.02 12.09
CA VAL A 113 -14.72 6.03 13.17
C VAL A 113 -15.67 6.48 14.27
N ALA A 114 -15.56 7.74 14.72
CA ALA A 114 -16.43 8.29 15.76
C ALA A 114 -17.91 8.23 15.35
N ALA A 115 -18.23 8.62 14.12
CA ALA A 115 -19.59 8.56 13.57
C ALA A 115 -20.10 7.11 13.46
N LEU A 116 -19.25 6.17 13.01
CA LEU A 116 -19.60 4.75 12.89
C LEU A 116 -19.88 4.11 14.24
N LEU A 117 -19.09 4.44 15.26
CA LEU A 117 -19.25 3.96 16.62
C LEU A 117 -20.34 4.70 17.39
N LYS A 118 -20.93 5.76 16.82
CA LYS A 118 -21.96 6.61 17.44
C LYS A 118 -21.51 7.20 18.77
N LEU A 119 -20.28 7.66 18.82
CA LEU A 119 -19.73 8.30 20.02
C LEU A 119 -20.36 9.69 20.20
N GLU A 120 -20.49 10.15 21.45
CA GLU A 120 -20.96 11.50 21.76
C GLU A 120 -19.94 12.54 21.26
N GLN A 121 -18.66 12.25 21.47
CA GLN A 121 -17.55 13.03 20.95
C GLN A 121 -17.40 12.75 19.46
N GLN A 122 -17.66 13.75 18.63
CA GLN A 122 -17.51 13.64 17.18
C GLN A 122 -16.62 14.77 16.66
N LYS A 123 -15.87 14.46 15.61
CA LYS A 123 -15.03 15.43 14.92
C LYS A 123 -15.86 16.57 14.33
N ASP A 124 -15.41 17.82 14.53
CA ASP A 124 -16.02 19.00 13.93
C ASP A 124 -15.86 19.00 12.41
N LYS A 125 -16.95 19.25 11.69
CA LYS A 125 -16.98 19.33 10.22
C LYS A 125 -16.24 20.56 9.68
N ALA A 126 -16.10 21.62 10.47
CA ALA A 126 -15.39 22.84 10.11
C ALA A 126 -13.88 22.65 9.96
N GLY A 127 -13.30 21.59 10.58
CA GLY A 127 -11.86 21.37 10.65
C GLY A 127 -11.13 21.38 9.31
N THR A 128 -11.72 20.83 8.23
CA THR A 128 -11.07 20.84 6.91
C THR A 128 -10.89 22.27 6.36
N LEU A 129 -11.83 23.16 6.61
CA LEU A 129 -11.72 24.57 6.20
C LEU A 129 -10.66 25.30 7.01
N LEU A 130 -10.61 25.06 8.33
CA LEU A 130 -9.64 25.66 9.25
C LEU A 130 -8.20 25.20 8.93
N ILE A 131 -7.99 23.90 8.72
CA ILE A 131 -6.71 23.34 8.27
C ILE A 131 -6.28 23.97 6.92
N ASN A 132 -7.18 24.08 5.94
CA ASN A 132 -6.83 24.72 4.67
C ASN A 132 -6.50 26.21 4.84
N TYR A 133 -7.06 26.88 5.85
CA TYR A 133 -6.83 28.29 6.07
C TYR A 133 -5.52 28.56 6.83
N PHE A 134 -5.22 27.83 7.93
CA PHE A 134 -4.08 28.10 8.79
C PHE A 134 -2.86 27.19 8.53
N SER A 135 -3.08 25.95 8.11
CA SER A 135 -2.02 24.93 8.01
C SER A 135 -1.35 24.87 6.63
N LYS A 136 -1.79 25.67 5.67
CA LYS A 136 -1.27 25.66 4.30
C LYS A 136 -0.96 27.08 3.78
N PRO A 137 -0.05 27.20 2.80
CA PRO A 137 0.13 28.45 2.08
C PRO A 137 -1.17 28.89 1.40
N CYS A 138 -1.43 30.19 1.38
CA CYS A 138 -2.52 30.79 0.62
C CYS A 138 -1.98 31.54 -0.62
N LYS A 139 -2.81 31.67 -1.65
CA LYS A 139 -2.44 32.43 -2.84
C LYS A 139 -2.45 33.93 -2.50
N PRO A 140 -1.40 34.68 -2.87
CA PRO A 140 -1.39 36.13 -2.74
C PRO A 140 -2.48 36.72 -3.65
N THR A 141 -3.26 37.63 -3.11
CA THR A 141 -4.33 38.37 -3.79
C THR A 141 -4.42 39.79 -3.25
N LYS A 142 -4.95 40.71 -4.02
CA LYS A 142 -5.20 42.09 -3.54
C LYS A 142 -6.11 42.09 -2.29
N VAL A 143 -7.08 41.20 -2.23
CA VAL A 143 -8.04 41.12 -1.12
C VAL A 143 -7.37 40.67 0.19
N ASN A 144 -6.39 39.76 0.11
CA ASN A 144 -5.69 39.29 1.29
C ASN A 144 -4.38 40.04 1.58
N GLY A 145 -4.12 41.18 0.91
CA GLY A 145 -2.92 41.97 1.10
C GLY A 145 -1.65 41.29 0.59
N GLU A 146 -1.74 40.51 -0.48
CA GLU A 146 -0.64 39.77 -1.14
C GLU A 146 0.09 38.77 -0.22
N ARG A 147 -0.55 38.35 0.88
CA ARG A 147 0.06 37.39 1.82
C ARG A 147 0.03 35.96 1.27
N THR A 148 1.05 35.19 1.65
CA THR A 148 1.21 33.77 1.32
C THR A 148 0.85 32.82 2.44
N ARG A 149 0.59 33.37 3.67
CA ARG A 149 0.24 32.60 4.88
C ARG A 149 -0.81 33.36 5.69
N ASN A 150 -1.74 32.64 6.28
CA ASN A 150 -2.66 33.17 7.29
C ASN A 150 -2.12 32.89 8.70
N TYR A 151 -2.10 33.94 9.53
CA TYR A 151 -1.74 33.91 10.95
C TYR A 151 -2.99 34.08 11.81
N PRO A 152 -2.96 33.73 13.11
CA PRO A 152 -4.11 33.87 14.00
C PRO A 152 -4.80 35.23 13.92
N TYR A 153 -4.05 36.30 13.95
CA TYR A 153 -4.56 37.68 13.95
C TYR A 153 -5.25 38.14 12.65
N HIS A 154 -5.20 37.32 11.60
CA HIS A 154 -5.95 37.64 10.37
C HIS A 154 -7.43 37.25 10.45
N ASP A 155 -7.81 36.34 11.37
CA ASP A 155 -9.18 35.91 11.60
C ASP A 155 -9.27 35.18 12.95
N MET A 156 -9.43 35.97 14.02
CA MET A 156 -9.46 35.44 15.39
C MET A 156 -10.64 34.49 15.63
N ASP A 157 -11.80 34.78 15.05
CA ASP A 157 -12.98 33.90 15.22
C ASP A 157 -12.72 32.49 14.65
N LYS A 158 -12.04 32.42 13.50
CA LYS A 158 -11.62 31.11 12.95
C LYS A 158 -10.50 30.49 13.77
N TRP A 159 -9.62 31.29 14.37
CA TRP A 159 -8.56 30.78 15.22
C TRP A 159 -9.14 30.13 16.49
N ASP A 160 -10.08 30.76 17.15
CA ASP A 160 -10.77 30.22 18.33
C ASP A 160 -11.50 28.91 18.02
N LEU A 161 -12.11 28.84 16.83
CA LEU A 161 -12.70 27.58 16.33
C LEU A 161 -11.63 26.52 16.08
N PHE A 162 -10.44 26.92 15.59
CA PHE A 162 -9.34 25.98 15.33
C PHE A 162 -8.74 25.44 16.62
N CYS A 163 -8.62 26.29 17.65
CA CYS A 163 -8.25 25.88 19.01
C CYS A 163 -9.24 24.87 19.59
N SER A 164 -10.54 25.15 19.46
CA SER A 164 -11.60 24.23 19.91
C SER A 164 -11.59 22.92 19.14
N TYR A 165 -11.33 22.96 17.84
CA TYR A 165 -11.22 21.80 16.97
C TYR A 165 -10.04 20.89 17.39
N CYS A 166 -8.84 21.42 17.66
CA CYS A 166 -7.69 20.66 18.10
C CYS A 166 -7.96 19.94 19.45
N LYS A 167 -8.60 20.62 20.41
CA LYS A 167 -9.04 19.98 21.67
C LYS A 167 -10.03 18.85 21.43
N GLN A 168 -11.01 19.06 20.55
CA GLN A 168 -12.04 18.08 20.22
C GLN A 168 -11.44 16.82 19.57
N ASP A 169 -10.37 16.93 18.78
CA ASP A 169 -9.71 15.79 18.17
C ASP A 169 -9.04 14.88 19.23
N VAL A 170 -8.47 15.43 20.31
CA VAL A 170 -7.98 14.65 21.47
C VAL A 170 -9.13 13.95 22.20
N GLU A 171 -10.26 14.64 22.47
CA GLU A 171 -11.41 14.02 23.11
C GLU A 171 -11.98 12.88 22.28
N THR A 172 -12.06 13.07 20.96
CA THR A 172 -12.55 12.07 20.02
C THR A 172 -11.61 10.86 19.96
N GLU A 173 -10.27 11.08 19.92
CA GLU A 173 -9.26 10.02 19.97
C GLU A 173 -9.40 9.18 21.25
N ARG A 174 -9.50 9.83 22.41
CA ARG A 174 -9.65 9.17 23.72
C ARG A 174 -10.93 8.33 23.78
N ALA A 175 -12.04 8.86 23.28
CA ALA A 175 -13.31 8.12 23.23
C ALA A 175 -13.22 6.87 22.35
N ILE A 176 -12.57 6.97 21.19
CA ILE A 176 -12.27 5.81 20.33
C ILE A 176 -11.33 4.85 21.06
N GLY A 177 -10.26 5.34 21.68
CA GLY A 177 -9.31 4.54 22.46
C GLY A 177 -10.01 3.71 23.53
N LYS A 178 -10.90 4.34 24.30
CA LYS A 178 -11.71 3.68 25.33
C LYS A 178 -12.62 2.58 24.77
N TYR A 179 -13.25 2.82 23.60
CA TYR A 179 -13.99 1.77 22.91
C TYR A 179 -13.08 0.59 22.51
N LEU A 180 -11.89 0.88 22.01
CA LEU A 180 -10.95 -0.13 21.52
C LEU A 180 -10.30 -0.97 22.64
N GLU A 181 -10.26 -0.49 23.88
CA GLU A 181 -9.76 -1.26 25.06
C GLU A 181 -10.46 -2.60 25.24
N GLN A 182 -11.69 -2.74 24.75
CA GLN A 182 -12.42 -4.00 24.73
C GLN A 182 -11.81 -5.07 23.80
N PHE A 183 -10.91 -4.67 22.91
CA PHE A 183 -10.31 -5.48 21.87
C PHE A 183 -8.78 -5.30 21.87
N PRO A 184 -8.08 -5.70 22.94
CA PRO A 184 -6.64 -5.44 23.04
C PRO A 184 -5.89 -6.11 21.89
N PRO A 185 -4.92 -5.41 21.26
CA PRO A 185 -4.10 -6.00 20.22
C PRO A 185 -3.18 -7.07 20.80
N LEU A 186 -2.79 -8.02 19.94
CA LEU A 186 -1.81 -9.02 20.34
C LEU A 186 -0.44 -8.36 20.58
N PRO A 187 0.35 -8.85 21.56
CA PRO A 187 1.70 -8.34 21.82
C PRO A 187 2.59 -8.32 20.58
N ASN A 188 2.51 -9.36 19.74
CA ASN A 188 3.27 -9.42 18.48
C ASN A 188 2.86 -8.34 17.49
N GLU A 189 1.58 -7.96 17.41
CA GLU A 189 1.13 -6.89 16.51
C GLU A 189 1.70 -5.53 16.93
N LEU A 190 1.92 -5.31 18.23
CA LEU A 190 2.64 -4.13 18.71
C LEU A 190 4.11 -4.12 18.27
N LEU A 191 4.78 -5.26 18.34
CA LEU A 191 6.17 -5.37 17.87
C LEU A 191 6.27 -5.13 16.36
N ILE A 192 5.33 -5.68 15.59
CA ILE A 192 5.25 -5.51 14.14
C ILE A 192 4.97 -4.04 13.79
N TYR A 193 4.04 -3.37 14.47
CA TYR A 193 3.78 -1.94 14.29
C TYR A 193 5.03 -1.10 14.57
N ARG A 194 5.74 -1.40 15.66
CA ARG A 194 6.99 -0.69 16.01
C ARG A 194 8.08 -0.89 14.97
N GLU A 195 8.20 -2.09 14.41
CA GLU A 195 9.17 -2.35 13.35
C GLU A 195 8.76 -1.65 12.04
N ASP A 196 7.47 -1.65 11.69
CA ASP A 196 6.94 -0.83 10.58
C ASP A 196 7.33 0.64 10.71
N GLN A 197 7.18 1.21 11.91
CA GLN A 197 7.56 2.60 12.16
C GLN A 197 9.08 2.81 12.01
N ARG A 198 9.94 1.87 12.44
CA ARG A 198 11.39 1.95 12.23
C ARG A 198 11.77 1.87 10.76
N ILE A 199 11.09 1.01 10.00
CA ILE A 199 11.28 0.89 8.54
C ILE A 199 10.91 2.22 7.86
N ASN A 200 9.78 2.81 8.23
CA ASN A 200 9.35 4.10 7.71
C ASN A 200 10.30 5.24 8.13
N ASP A 201 10.83 5.22 9.35
CA ASP A 201 11.83 6.20 9.84
C ASP A 201 13.16 6.06 9.11
N ARG A 202 13.60 4.84 8.80
CA ARG A 202 14.84 4.57 8.06
C ARG A 202 14.74 5.06 6.63
N GLY A 203 13.60 4.84 5.99
CA GLY A 203 13.40 5.16 4.59
C GLY A 203 14.35 4.41 3.65
N ILE A 204 14.38 4.83 2.39
CA ILE A 204 15.19 4.22 1.35
C ILE A 204 15.81 5.29 0.44
N ARG A 205 17.11 5.16 0.12
CA ARG A 205 17.85 6.11 -0.70
C ARG A 205 17.33 6.13 -2.13
N ILE A 206 17.30 7.33 -2.73
CA ILE A 206 16.91 7.55 -4.12
C ILE A 206 18.11 7.98 -4.96
N ASP A 207 18.25 7.40 -6.14
CA ASP A 207 19.21 7.83 -7.17
C ASP A 207 18.67 9.06 -7.89
N MET A 208 19.00 10.23 -7.34
CA MET A 208 18.53 11.52 -7.87
C MET A 208 19.07 11.81 -9.26
N ASP A 209 20.28 11.36 -9.59
CA ASP A 209 20.84 11.54 -10.93
C ASP A 209 19.97 10.85 -12.00
N LEU A 210 19.48 9.63 -11.69
CA LEU A 210 18.55 8.91 -12.56
C LEU A 210 17.20 9.64 -12.65
N VAL A 211 16.67 10.07 -11.51
CA VAL A 211 15.38 10.75 -11.42
C VAL A 211 15.40 12.06 -12.20
N ASP A 212 16.42 12.90 -11.97
CA ASP A 212 16.54 14.21 -12.63
C ASP A 212 16.77 14.08 -14.14
N SER A 213 17.59 13.10 -14.58
CA SER A 213 17.80 12.85 -16.02
C SER A 213 16.51 12.47 -16.73
N VAL A 214 15.69 11.59 -16.13
CA VAL A 214 14.39 11.21 -16.72
C VAL A 214 13.43 12.38 -16.77
N LEU A 215 13.35 13.21 -15.71
CA LEU A 215 12.46 14.37 -15.68
C LEU A 215 12.88 15.43 -16.72
N GLU A 216 14.18 15.71 -16.85
CA GLU A 216 14.70 16.67 -17.83
C GLU A 216 14.38 16.23 -19.27
N TYR A 217 14.62 14.94 -19.60
CA TYR A 217 14.24 14.40 -20.90
C TYR A 217 12.74 14.56 -21.14
N ASN A 218 11.92 14.16 -20.15
CA ASN A 218 10.47 14.22 -20.30
C ASN A 218 9.98 15.65 -20.52
N ASP A 219 10.51 16.63 -19.80
CA ASP A 219 10.09 18.02 -19.91
C ASP A 219 10.36 18.57 -21.32
N THR A 220 11.55 18.29 -21.88
CA THR A 220 11.92 18.68 -23.25
C THR A 220 11.07 17.94 -24.27
N HIS A 221 11.04 16.61 -24.22
CA HIS A 221 10.33 15.77 -25.18
C HIS A 221 8.79 16.01 -25.16
N SER A 222 8.21 16.21 -23.98
CA SER A 222 6.79 16.51 -23.87
C SER A 222 6.44 17.89 -24.46
N ALA A 223 7.32 18.88 -24.35
CA ALA A 223 7.13 20.17 -24.98
C ALA A 223 7.13 20.03 -26.50
N ASP A 224 8.11 19.33 -27.07
CA ASP A 224 8.21 19.07 -28.52
C ASP A 224 6.96 18.35 -29.07
N LEU A 225 6.47 17.29 -28.35
CA LEU A 225 5.27 16.55 -28.74
C LEU A 225 3.99 17.41 -28.66
N LEU A 226 3.92 18.31 -27.68
CA LEU A 226 2.79 19.23 -27.53
C LEU A 226 2.80 20.31 -28.63
N ASP A 227 3.97 20.85 -28.96
CA ASP A 227 4.14 21.82 -30.02
C ASP A 227 3.79 21.19 -31.38
N GLN A 228 4.28 19.99 -31.67
CA GLN A 228 3.88 19.24 -32.86
C GLN A 228 2.36 19.01 -32.92
N SER A 229 1.77 18.64 -31.78
CA SER A 229 0.32 18.42 -31.71
C SER A 229 -0.46 19.74 -31.91
N ALA A 230 0.05 20.85 -31.39
CA ALA A 230 -0.56 22.19 -31.60
C ALA A 230 -0.47 22.62 -33.05
N GLU A 231 0.66 22.40 -33.71
CA GLU A 231 0.83 22.70 -35.16
C GLU A 231 -0.15 21.89 -36.02
N ILE A 232 -0.31 20.56 -35.72
CA ILE A 232 -1.21 19.68 -36.47
C ILE A 232 -2.67 20.05 -36.24
N THR A 233 -3.04 20.34 -34.99
CA THR A 233 -4.45 20.51 -34.58
C THR A 233 -4.93 21.97 -34.71
N GLY A 234 -4.02 22.94 -34.67
CA GLY A 234 -4.35 24.35 -34.54
C GLY A 234 -4.92 24.75 -33.17
N LEU A 235 -4.87 23.86 -32.19
CA LEU A 235 -5.41 24.09 -30.84
C LEU A 235 -4.41 24.87 -29.97
N ALA A 236 -4.89 25.91 -29.28
CA ALA A 236 -4.07 26.65 -28.31
C ALA A 236 -3.63 25.79 -27.12
N ASN A 237 -4.35 24.71 -26.82
CA ASN A 237 -4.01 23.74 -25.79
C ASN A 237 -4.34 22.31 -26.27
N ALA A 238 -3.38 21.67 -26.91
CA ALA A 238 -3.49 20.27 -27.35
C ALA A 238 -3.66 19.25 -26.22
N ASN A 239 -3.43 19.64 -24.95
CA ASN A 239 -3.68 18.81 -23.76
C ASN A 239 -5.14 18.86 -23.28
N SER A 240 -5.96 19.79 -23.73
CA SER A 240 -7.37 19.89 -23.34
C SER A 240 -8.14 18.68 -23.84
N ARG A 241 -8.75 17.94 -22.91
CA ARG A 241 -9.53 16.72 -23.24
C ARG A 241 -10.67 17.01 -24.20
N ASP A 242 -11.44 18.04 -23.90
CA ASP A 242 -12.64 18.37 -24.67
C ASP A 242 -12.28 18.91 -26.06
N GLN A 243 -11.26 19.76 -26.15
CA GLN A 243 -10.79 20.32 -27.43
C GLN A 243 -10.21 19.21 -28.32
N LEU A 244 -9.37 18.33 -27.76
CA LEU A 244 -8.78 17.22 -28.50
C LEU A 244 -9.82 16.22 -28.97
N LEU A 245 -10.80 15.86 -28.13
CA LEU A 245 -11.91 14.98 -28.49
C LEU A 245 -12.70 15.59 -29.68
N SER A 246 -13.07 16.87 -29.58
CA SER A 246 -13.79 17.56 -30.64
C SER A 246 -13.00 17.62 -31.93
N TRP A 247 -11.68 17.86 -31.87
CA TRP A 247 -10.81 17.87 -33.03
C TRP A 247 -10.74 16.50 -33.72
N ILE A 248 -10.57 15.38 -32.97
CA ILE A 248 -10.54 14.04 -33.52
C ILE A 248 -11.86 13.70 -34.20
N GLN A 249 -12.99 14.03 -33.56
CA GLN A 249 -14.32 13.83 -34.16
C GLN A 249 -14.52 14.66 -35.44
N ALA A 250 -14.00 15.87 -35.49
CA ALA A 250 -14.03 16.72 -36.70
C ALA A 250 -13.19 16.14 -37.87
N GLN A 251 -12.20 15.26 -37.57
CA GLN A 251 -11.47 14.51 -38.60
C GLN A 251 -12.24 13.28 -39.12
N GLY A 252 -13.49 13.10 -38.73
CA GLY A 252 -14.33 11.98 -39.14
C GLY A 252 -14.13 10.68 -38.34
N VAL A 253 -13.45 10.73 -37.20
CA VAL A 253 -13.20 9.59 -36.34
C VAL A 253 -14.20 9.61 -35.18
N ASP A 254 -15.10 8.63 -35.13
CA ASP A 254 -16.12 8.52 -34.08
C ASP A 254 -15.55 7.81 -32.84
N ILE A 255 -15.35 8.58 -31.76
CA ILE A 255 -14.90 8.07 -30.45
C ILE A 255 -15.69 8.69 -29.31
N PRO A 256 -16.01 7.94 -28.25
CA PRO A 256 -16.78 8.45 -27.11
C PRO A 256 -15.95 9.26 -26.12
N ASP A 257 -14.66 9.01 -26.05
CA ASP A 257 -13.72 9.67 -25.12
C ASP A 257 -12.26 9.50 -25.57
N ILE A 258 -11.34 10.17 -24.90
CA ILE A 258 -9.90 10.09 -25.13
C ILE A 258 -9.17 9.33 -23.99
N ARG A 259 -9.80 8.30 -23.43
CA ARG A 259 -9.13 7.41 -22.47
C ARG A 259 -8.06 6.59 -23.18
N LYS A 260 -7.08 6.13 -22.39
CA LYS A 260 -5.95 5.37 -22.92
C LYS A 260 -6.43 4.16 -23.73
N GLU A 261 -7.33 3.37 -23.17
CA GLU A 261 -7.86 2.16 -23.80
C GLU A 261 -8.58 2.45 -25.12
N THR A 262 -9.33 3.56 -25.18
CA THR A 262 -10.04 4.03 -26.39
C THR A 262 -9.04 4.45 -27.46
N LEU A 263 -8.01 5.22 -27.10
CA LEU A 263 -6.98 5.68 -28.02
C LEU A 263 -6.09 4.55 -28.52
N GLU A 264 -5.69 3.60 -27.65
CA GLU A 264 -4.92 2.42 -28.05
C GLU A 264 -5.71 1.56 -29.04
N ALA A 265 -7.00 1.27 -28.77
CA ALA A 265 -7.85 0.52 -29.68
C ALA A 265 -8.03 1.22 -31.04
N LEU A 266 -8.03 2.55 -31.05
CA LEU A 266 -8.16 3.32 -32.29
C LEU A 266 -6.91 3.24 -33.18
N LEU A 267 -5.72 3.13 -32.58
CA LEU A 267 -4.46 2.95 -33.33
C LEU A 267 -4.39 1.64 -34.13
N ASP A 268 -5.17 0.64 -33.73
CA ASP A 268 -5.28 -0.65 -34.43
C ASP A 268 -6.25 -0.58 -35.63
N THR A 269 -6.88 0.58 -35.90
CA THR A 269 -7.82 0.82 -36.99
C THR A 269 -7.22 1.74 -38.07
N GLU A 270 -7.89 1.84 -39.24
CA GLU A 270 -7.54 2.82 -40.26
C GLU A 270 -8.03 4.21 -39.82
N ILE A 271 -7.09 5.11 -39.54
CA ILE A 271 -7.34 6.51 -39.17
C ILE A 271 -6.41 7.44 -39.94
N PRO A 272 -6.78 8.71 -40.15
CA PRO A 272 -5.91 9.68 -40.80
C PRO A 272 -4.57 9.85 -40.08
N ASP A 273 -3.47 9.99 -40.84
CA ASP A 273 -2.11 10.15 -40.28
C ASP A 273 -1.99 11.30 -39.26
N PRO A 274 -2.57 12.51 -39.48
CA PRO A 274 -2.53 13.56 -38.46
C PRO A 274 -3.17 13.14 -37.14
N VAL A 275 -4.28 12.39 -37.21
CA VAL A 275 -4.96 11.86 -35.99
C VAL A 275 -4.06 10.84 -35.31
N ARG A 276 -3.43 9.94 -36.05
CA ARG A 276 -2.50 8.92 -35.55
C ARG A 276 -1.32 9.56 -34.80
N ILE A 277 -0.70 10.60 -35.38
CA ILE A 277 0.42 11.32 -34.75
C ILE A 277 -0.03 11.96 -33.44
N VAL A 278 -1.13 12.69 -33.44
CA VAL A 278 -1.65 13.40 -32.26
C VAL A 278 -2.06 12.42 -31.15
N ILE A 279 -2.64 11.25 -31.50
CA ILE A 279 -2.97 10.20 -30.52
C ILE A 279 -1.69 9.63 -29.90
N ASN A 280 -0.67 9.31 -30.71
CA ASN A 280 0.60 8.83 -30.20
C ASN A 280 1.24 9.84 -29.26
N ASN A 281 1.30 11.11 -29.64
CA ASN A 281 1.83 12.17 -28.78
C ASN A 281 1.05 12.28 -27.47
N ARG A 282 -0.28 12.17 -27.52
CA ARG A 282 -1.14 12.18 -26.34
C ARG A 282 -0.88 10.98 -25.41
N LEU A 283 -0.67 9.80 -25.97
CA LEU A 283 -0.38 8.59 -25.20
C LEU A 283 1.01 8.68 -24.57
N GLU A 284 2.01 9.22 -25.29
CA GLU A 284 3.37 9.42 -24.75
C GLU A 284 3.36 10.45 -23.62
N THR A 285 2.81 11.64 -23.81
CA THR A 285 2.76 12.70 -22.79
C THR A 285 1.88 12.35 -21.58
N GLY A 286 0.93 11.43 -21.74
CA GLY A 286 0.00 10.99 -20.70
C GLY A 286 0.53 9.88 -19.77
N LYS A 287 1.74 9.38 -19.97
CA LYS A 287 2.24 8.19 -19.28
C LYS A 287 2.45 8.40 -17.77
N ALA A 288 1.95 7.45 -17.00
CA ALA A 288 1.95 7.51 -15.53
C ALA A 288 3.35 7.35 -14.91
N SER A 289 4.34 6.83 -15.66
CA SER A 289 5.71 6.63 -15.17
C SER A 289 6.38 7.93 -14.76
N VAL A 290 6.24 8.99 -15.53
CA VAL A 290 6.82 10.31 -15.24
C VAL A 290 6.33 10.86 -13.90
N LYS A 291 5.03 10.71 -13.60
CA LYS A 291 4.46 11.11 -12.29
C LYS A 291 5.11 10.38 -11.11
N LYS A 292 5.64 9.18 -11.35
CA LYS A 292 6.37 8.43 -10.32
C LYS A 292 7.75 9.03 -10.05
N TYR A 293 8.46 9.46 -11.11
CA TYR A 293 9.74 10.18 -10.95
C TYR A 293 9.54 11.52 -10.27
N GLN A 294 8.49 12.28 -10.66
CA GLN A 294 8.15 13.53 -9.97
C GLN A 294 7.85 13.29 -8.48
N MET A 295 7.07 12.26 -8.16
CA MET A 295 6.80 11.90 -6.76
C MET A 295 8.08 11.48 -6.02
N LEU A 296 9.00 10.75 -6.67
CA LEU A 296 10.30 10.41 -6.08
C LEU A 296 11.09 11.69 -5.76
N LYS A 297 11.18 12.63 -6.71
CA LYS A 297 11.87 13.91 -6.52
C LYS A 297 11.27 14.71 -5.38
N ASP A 298 9.96 14.91 -5.40
CA ASP A 298 9.27 15.79 -4.46
C ASP A 298 9.22 15.24 -3.03
N ALA A 299 9.13 13.90 -2.89
CA ALA A 299 9.00 13.23 -1.59
C ALA A 299 10.34 12.80 -0.98
N THR A 300 11.45 12.94 -1.70
CA THR A 300 12.79 12.68 -1.15
C THR A 300 13.14 13.77 -0.12
N ALA A 301 13.48 13.33 1.09
CA ALA A 301 13.86 14.19 2.21
C ALA A 301 15.30 14.72 2.03
N VAL A 302 15.71 15.63 2.89
CA VAL A 302 17.03 16.31 2.83
C VAL A 302 18.21 15.34 3.00
N ASP A 303 18.00 14.17 3.58
CA ASP A 303 19.01 13.11 3.72
C ASP A 303 19.16 12.22 2.45
N GLY A 304 18.41 12.54 1.37
CA GLY A 304 18.43 11.79 0.12
C GLY A 304 17.61 10.49 0.16
N ARG A 305 16.77 10.30 1.18
CA ARG A 305 15.92 9.11 1.34
C ARG A 305 14.44 9.48 1.22
N ILE A 306 13.64 8.54 0.77
CA ILE A 306 12.18 8.64 0.85
C ILE A 306 11.70 7.83 2.06
N HIS A 307 10.95 8.48 2.94
CA HIS A 307 10.45 7.91 4.19
C HIS A 307 8.94 7.71 4.15
N GLY A 308 8.40 6.90 5.08
CA GLY A 308 6.95 6.75 5.21
C GLY A 308 6.28 6.09 3.99
N THR A 309 6.97 5.19 3.31
CA THR A 309 6.48 4.52 2.09
C THR A 309 5.46 3.42 2.36
N LEU A 310 5.28 3.02 3.61
CA LEU A 310 4.41 1.93 4.03
C LEU A 310 3.34 2.41 5.01
N GLN A 311 2.12 1.91 4.82
CA GLN A 311 1.03 2.06 5.77
C GLN A 311 0.75 0.71 6.43
N TYR A 312 1.02 0.63 7.74
CA TYR A 312 0.64 -0.50 8.57
C TYR A 312 -0.88 -0.74 8.50
N TYR A 313 -1.27 -1.99 8.31
CA TYR A 313 -2.68 -2.40 8.21
C TYR A 313 -3.49 -1.65 7.13
N GLY A 314 -2.83 -1.15 6.08
CA GLY A 314 -3.48 -0.34 5.04
C GLY A 314 -4.54 -1.09 4.23
N ALA A 315 -4.42 -2.43 4.13
CA ALA A 315 -5.47 -3.32 3.66
C ALA A 315 -6.19 -3.92 4.88
N ASN A 316 -7.08 -3.13 5.48
CA ASN A 316 -7.71 -3.40 6.79
C ASN A 316 -8.46 -4.75 6.88
N ARG A 317 -8.81 -5.40 5.75
CA ARG A 317 -9.48 -6.70 5.75
C ARG A 317 -8.53 -7.86 6.06
N THR A 318 -7.29 -7.79 5.60
CA THR A 318 -6.29 -8.86 5.75
C THR A 318 -5.15 -8.49 6.68
N GLY A 319 -4.98 -7.19 6.97
CA GLY A 319 -3.87 -6.64 7.72
C GLY A 319 -2.59 -6.48 6.89
N ARG A 320 -2.65 -6.65 5.57
CA ARG A 320 -1.53 -6.36 4.67
C ARG A 320 -1.21 -4.87 4.69
N TRP A 321 0.04 -4.53 4.43
CA TRP A 321 0.46 -3.15 4.24
C TRP A 321 -0.05 -2.57 2.92
N ALA A 322 -0.28 -1.27 2.91
CA ALA A 322 -0.50 -0.52 1.68
C ALA A 322 0.70 0.38 1.39
N GLY A 323 1.01 0.56 0.11
CA GLY A 323 2.03 1.53 -0.32
C GLY A 323 1.53 2.97 -0.19
N ARG A 324 2.45 3.84 0.17
CA ARG A 324 2.27 5.29 0.22
C ARG A 324 3.19 5.94 -0.80
N LEU A 325 2.98 7.22 -1.08
CA LEU A 325 3.80 8.04 -1.98
C LEU A 325 3.93 7.39 -3.38
N VAL A 326 5.06 6.81 -3.69
CA VAL A 326 5.32 6.17 -4.99
C VAL A 326 4.52 4.88 -5.21
N GLN A 327 4.05 4.25 -4.13
CA GLN A 327 3.33 2.96 -4.15
C GLN A 327 4.15 1.87 -4.88
N VAL A 328 5.30 1.51 -4.32
CA VAL A 328 6.28 0.59 -4.93
C VAL A 328 5.65 -0.74 -5.39
N GLN A 329 4.58 -1.19 -4.72
CA GLN A 329 3.83 -2.39 -5.07
C GLN A 329 3.24 -2.36 -6.49
N ASN A 330 2.95 -1.16 -7.01
CA ASN A 330 2.28 -0.93 -8.29
C ASN A 330 3.25 -0.49 -9.41
N LEU A 331 4.57 -0.55 -9.17
CA LEU A 331 5.56 -0.22 -10.19
C LEU A 331 5.69 -1.35 -11.21
N THR A 332 6.01 -0.99 -12.44
CA THR A 332 6.26 -1.95 -13.54
C THR A 332 7.41 -2.89 -13.17
N LYS A 333 7.31 -4.15 -13.57
CA LYS A 333 8.41 -5.11 -13.48
C LYS A 333 9.50 -4.79 -14.49
N ASN A 334 10.70 -5.29 -14.23
CA ASN A 334 11.85 -5.09 -15.08
C ASN A 334 11.95 -6.25 -16.10
N TYR A 335 11.89 -5.92 -17.39
CA TYR A 335 12.04 -6.87 -18.50
C TYR A 335 13.10 -6.44 -19.50
N LEU A 336 13.74 -5.26 -19.27
CA LEU A 336 14.80 -4.76 -20.13
C LEU A 336 16.02 -5.68 -20.03
N PRO A 337 16.51 -6.23 -21.15
CA PRO A 337 17.85 -6.79 -21.18
C PRO A 337 18.86 -5.66 -20.93
N GLU A 338 20.04 -6.00 -20.38
CA GLU A 338 21.13 -5.04 -20.15
C GLU A 338 20.71 -3.78 -19.35
N ILE A 339 19.88 -3.96 -18.32
CA ILE A 339 19.31 -2.85 -17.53
C ILE A 339 20.38 -1.91 -16.96
N ASP A 340 21.56 -2.42 -16.61
CA ASP A 340 22.69 -1.62 -16.12
C ASP A 340 23.23 -0.67 -17.19
N ALA A 341 23.35 -1.13 -18.43
CA ALA A 341 23.77 -0.31 -19.56
C ALA A 341 22.74 0.78 -19.85
N VAL A 342 21.46 0.42 -19.91
CA VAL A 342 20.35 1.38 -20.12
C VAL A 342 20.32 2.43 -19.01
N ARG A 343 20.44 2.01 -17.76
CA ARG A 343 20.48 2.88 -16.60
C ARG A 343 21.67 3.86 -16.66
N THR A 344 22.83 3.38 -17.12
CA THR A 344 24.04 4.20 -17.29
C THR A 344 23.85 5.24 -18.39
N LEU A 345 23.25 4.87 -19.53
CA LEU A 345 22.98 5.81 -20.63
C LEU A 345 22.00 6.91 -20.18
N VAL A 346 20.92 6.56 -19.47
CA VAL A 346 19.99 7.55 -18.92
C VAL A 346 20.70 8.52 -17.98
N LYS A 347 21.54 8.05 -17.06
CA LYS A 347 22.30 8.90 -16.12
C LYS A 347 23.31 9.80 -16.83
N ARG A 348 23.83 9.38 -17.97
CA ARG A 348 24.72 10.18 -18.84
C ARG A 348 23.98 11.11 -19.78
N LYS A 349 22.63 11.03 -19.78
CA LYS A 349 21.75 11.77 -20.70
C LYS A 349 22.03 11.45 -22.19
N ASP A 350 22.51 10.24 -22.48
CA ASP A 350 22.73 9.76 -23.84
C ASP A 350 21.43 9.18 -24.40
N PHE A 351 20.45 10.07 -24.58
CA PHE A 351 19.11 9.71 -25.03
C PHE A 351 19.07 9.37 -26.52
N ASP A 352 19.92 9.98 -27.33
CA ASP A 352 20.02 9.67 -28.77
C ASP A 352 20.36 8.20 -28.99
N THR A 353 21.33 7.67 -28.24
CA THR A 353 21.66 6.24 -28.28
C THR A 353 20.46 5.37 -27.86
N LEU A 354 19.72 5.77 -26.83
CA LEU A 354 18.57 5.00 -26.37
C LEU A 354 17.42 5.02 -27.38
N GLU A 355 17.14 6.15 -28.02
CA GLU A 355 16.13 6.29 -29.08
C GLU A 355 16.46 5.45 -30.33
N MET A 356 17.76 5.30 -30.64
CA MET A 356 18.21 4.41 -31.71
C MET A 356 18.02 2.92 -31.38
N LEU A 357 18.20 2.55 -30.12
CA LEU A 357 18.18 1.15 -29.68
C LEU A 357 16.79 0.64 -29.29
N TYR A 358 15.90 1.51 -28.86
CA TYR A 358 14.62 1.13 -28.29
C TYR A 358 13.44 1.92 -28.90
N PRO A 359 12.32 1.27 -29.15
CA PRO A 359 11.18 1.89 -29.83
C PRO A 359 10.39 2.87 -28.94
N SER A 360 10.58 2.86 -27.62
CA SER A 360 9.81 3.69 -26.69
C SER A 360 10.63 4.06 -25.45
N MET A 361 11.00 5.32 -25.34
CA MET A 361 11.67 5.87 -24.17
C MET A 361 10.81 5.78 -22.91
N SER A 362 9.51 5.98 -23.03
CA SER A 362 8.63 5.92 -21.88
C SER A 362 8.44 4.50 -21.33
N ASP A 363 8.61 3.47 -22.17
CA ASP A 363 8.64 2.09 -21.70
C ASP A 363 9.94 1.80 -20.93
N ILE A 364 11.08 2.29 -21.42
CA ILE A 364 12.36 2.28 -20.68
C ILE A 364 12.17 2.92 -19.30
N PHE A 365 11.68 4.15 -19.24
CA PHE A 365 11.50 4.87 -17.98
C PHE A 365 10.53 4.15 -17.05
N SER A 366 9.44 3.59 -17.57
CA SER A 366 8.51 2.79 -16.77
C SER A 366 9.19 1.59 -16.10
N GLN A 367 10.13 0.94 -16.78
CA GLN A 367 10.86 -0.20 -16.24
C GLN A 367 12.00 0.23 -15.32
N LEU A 368 12.60 1.41 -15.50
CA LEU A 368 13.68 1.92 -14.66
C LEU A 368 13.23 2.50 -13.32
N VAL A 369 11.93 2.83 -13.13
CA VAL A 369 11.43 3.46 -11.88
C VAL A 369 11.87 2.71 -10.62
N ARG A 370 11.83 1.37 -10.63
CA ARG A 370 12.27 0.56 -9.47
C ARG A 370 13.76 0.74 -9.17
N THR A 371 14.56 0.93 -10.19
CA THR A 371 16.01 1.06 -10.06
C THR A 371 16.46 2.41 -9.47
N ALA A 372 15.52 3.34 -9.30
CA ALA A 372 15.78 4.58 -8.58
C ALA A 372 15.94 4.36 -7.06
N PHE A 373 15.44 3.25 -6.51
CA PHE A 373 15.67 2.88 -5.12
C PHE A 373 17.02 2.19 -5.00
N THR A 374 17.97 2.79 -4.27
CA THR A 374 19.37 2.32 -4.16
C THR A 374 19.76 2.11 -2.70
N ALA A 375 20.71 1.22 -2.47
CA ALA A 375 21.33 1.06 -1.17
C ALA A 375 22.26 2.24 -0.85
N LYS A 376 22.53 2.46 0.44
CA LYS A 376 23.53 3.45 0.89
C LYS A 376 24.94 3.07 0.41
N GLU A 377 25.84 4.03 0.39
CA GLU A 377 27.21 3.82 -0.05
C GLU A 377 27.92 2.73 0.79
N GLY A 378 28.67 1.85 0.13
CA GLY A 378 29.31 0.69 0.75
C GLY A 378 28.38 -0.50 1.02
N TYR A 379 27.07 -0.36 0.74
CA TYR A 379 26.05 -1.38 0.94
C TYR A 379 25.41 -1.80 -0.39
N THR A 380 24.73 -2.94 -0.35
CA THR A 380 23.87 -3.44 -1.41
C THR A 380 22.59 -3.97 -0.80
N PHE A 381 21.56 -4.21 -1.62
CA PHE A 381 20.35 -4.86 -1.14
C PHE A 381 20.51 -6.37 -1.16
N ALA A 382 20.16 -7.02 -0.05
CA ALA A 382 19.74 -8.41 0.00
C ALA A 382 18.22 -8.43 -0.13
N ILE A 383 17.74 -8.94 -1.25
CA ILE A 383 16.30 -9.02 -1.58
C ILE A 383 15.88 -10.47 -1.45
N ALA A 384 14.91 -10.74 -0.58
CA ALA A 384 14.43 -12.10 -0.32
C ALA A 384 12.91 -12.16 -0.38
N ASP A 385 12.38 -13.07 -1.21
CA ASP A 385 10.95 -13.21 -1.52
C ASP A 385 10.48 -14.63 -1.20
N TYR A 386 9.31 -14.76 -0.57
CA TYR A 386 8.69 -16.07 -0.36
C TYR A 386 8.21 -16.66 -1.68
N SER A 387 8.64 -17.87 -1.96
CA SER A 387 8.23 -18.57 -3.19
C SER A 387 6.77 -19.03 -3.10
N ALA A 388 5.86 -18.37 -3.84
CA ALA A 388 4.44 -18.74 -3.98
C ALA A 388 3.71 -18.90 -2.63
N ILE A 389 3.86 -17.94 -1.70
CA ILE A 389 3.36 -18.05 -0.33
C ILE A 389 1.86 -18.35 -0.24
N GLU A 390 1.01 -17.69 -1.04
CA GLU A 390 -0.44 -17.91 -1.00
C GLU A 390 -0.80 -19.35 -1.44
N ALA A 391 -0.10 -19.90 -2.44
CA ALA A 391 -0.33 -21.29 -2.87
C ALA A 391 0.11 -22.30 -1.78
N ARG A 392 1.19 -22.01 -1.05
CA ARG A 392 1.61 -22.83 0.10
C ARG A 392 0.60 -22.78 1.21
N VAL A 393 0.15 -21.60 1.59
CA VAL A 393 -0.82 -21.39 2.68
C VAL A 393 -2.15 -22.04 2.38
N ILE A 394 -2.72 -21.87 1.18
CA ILE A 394 -4.01 -22.46 0.84
C ILE A 394 -3.95 -23.99 0.78
N ALA A 395 -2.86 -24.56 0.25
CA ALA A 395 -2.66 -25.99 0.21
C ALA A 395 -2.52 -26.60 1.63
N TRP A 396 -1.73 -25.98 2.48
CA TRP A 396 -1.57 -26.38 3.88
C TRP A 396 -2.91 -26.31 4.62
N LEU A 397 -3.65 -25.21 4.51
CA LEU A 397 -4.96 -25.04 5.15
C LEU A 397 -5.99 -26.07 4.67
N ALA A 398 -5.99 -26.40 3.39
CA ALA A 398 -6.93 -27.33 2.80
C ALA A 398 -6.55 -28.80 3.03
N GLY A 399 -5.29 -29.10 3.34
CA GLY A 399 -4.75 -30.44 3.29
C GLY A 399 -4.66 -30.97 1.85
N GLU A 400 -4.27 -30.11 0.89
CA GLU A 400 -4.05 -30.51 -0.50
C GLU A 400 -2.64 -31.11 -0.64
N ASP A 401 -2.49 -32.37 -0.21
CA ASP A 401 -1.20 -33.03 0.02
C ASP A 401 -0.27 -33.01 -1.19
N TRP A 402 -0.79 -33.22 -2.40
CA TRP A 402 0.05 -33.21 -3.59
C TRP A 402 0.73 -31.86 -3.83
N VAL A 403 0.06 -30.74 -3.51
CA VAL A 403 0.64 -29.38 -3.61
C VAL A 403 1.71 -29.19 -2.52
N CYS A 404 1.41 -29.64 -1.30
CA CYS A 404 2.36 -29.60 -0.19
C CYS A 404 3.64 -30.39 -0.50
N GLU A 405 3.52 -31.59 -1.09
CA GLU A 405 4.67 -32.41 -1.49
C GLU A 405 5.50 -31.75 -2.61
N VAL A 406 4.86 -31.12 -3.59
CA VAL A 406 5.59 -30.34 -4.62
C VAL A 406 6.48 -29.29 -3.97
N PHE A 407 5.97 -28.57 -2.99
CA PHE A 407 6.74 -27.54 -2.31
C PHE A 407 7.84 -28.08 -1.39
N LYS A 408 7.66 -29.23 -0.78
CA LYS A 408 8.70 -29.88 0.06
C LYS A 408 9.92 -30.33 -0.76
N HIS A 409 9.70 -30.64 -2.05
CA HIS A 409 10.74 -31.07 -2.97
C HIS A 409 11.19 -29.98 -3.95
N ASP A 410 10.92 -28.70 -3.64
CA ASP A 410 11.26 -27.52 -4.45
C ASP A 410 10.78 -27.62 -5.90
N GLY A 411 9.64 -28.30 -6.13
CA GLY A 411 9.06 -28.48 -7.44
C GLY A 411 8.33 -27.23 -7.95
N ASP A 412 8.22 -27.13 -9.29
CA ASP A 412 7.48 -26.06 -9.96
C ASP A 412 5.98 -26.32 -9.89
N ILE A 413 5.28 -25.65 -8.96
CA ILE A 413 3.85 -25.80 -8.75
C ILE A 413 3.02 -25.48 -10.02
N TYR A 414 3.47 -24.54 -10.85
CA TYR A 414 2.74 -24.17 -12.06
C TYR A 414 2.86 -25.24 -13.14
N LYS A 415 4.03 -25.85 -13.31
CA LYS A 415 4.19 -27.02 -14.18
C LYS A 415 3.39 -28.20 -13.68
N GLN A 416 3.43 -28.48 -12.38
CA GLN A 416 2.70 -29.59 -11.80
C GLN A 416 1.18 -29.40 -11.89
N THR A 417 0.68 -28.18 -11.69
CA THR A 417 -0.73 -27.84 -11.89
C THR A 417 -1.14 -28.09 -13.35
N ALA A 418 -0.34 -27.62 -14.32
CA ALA A 418 -0.62 -27.87 -15.73
C ALA A 418 -0.63 -29.38 -16.05
N SER A 419 0.36 -30.13 -15.55
CA SER A 419 0.43 -31.59 -15.71
C SER A 419 -0.84 -32.28 -15.21
N LYS A 420 -1.29 -31.96 -13.99
CA LYS A 420 -2.54 -32.53 -13.44
C LYS A 420 -3.81 -32.10 -14.16
N MET A 421 -3.88 -30.85 -14.62
CA MET A 421 -5.04 -30.32 -15.33
C MET A 421 -5.22 -30.95 -16.71
N PHE A 422 -4.11 -31.15 -17.43
CA PHE A 422 -4.12 -31.59 -18.82
C PHE A 422 -3.80 -33.07 -18.99
N GLY A 423 -3.35 -33.76 -17.93
CA GLY A 423 -2.91 -35.16 -18.00
C GLY A 423 -1.62 -35.35 -18.79
N ILE A 424 -0.77 -34.33 -18.89
CA ILE A 424 0.51 -34.32 -19.61
C ILE A 424 1.64 -34.55 -18.63
N PRO A 425 2.63 -35.41 -18.90
CA PRO A 425 3.80 -35.59 -18.09
C PRO A 425 4.54 -34.26 -17.84
N ILE A 426 5.09 -34.08 -16.62
CA ILE A 426 5.67 -32.79 -16.20
C ILE A 426 6.86 -32.35 -17.04
N ASP A 427 7.65 -33.29 -17.56
CA ASP A 427 8.77 -33.08 -18.45
C ASP A 427 8.38 -32.56 -19.84
N GLN A 428 7.12 -32.78 -20.23
CA GLN A 428 6.53 -32.31 -21.48
C GLN A 428 5.78 -30.97 -21.32
N ILE A 429 5.74 -30.38 -20.11
CA ILE A 429 5.13 -29.08 -19.88
C ILE A 429 6.07 -27.96 -20.35
N ASP A 430 5.72 -27.39 -21.50
CA ASP A 430 6.40 -26.23 -22.09
C ASP A 430 6.06 -24.90 -21.40
N LYS A 431 6.66 -23.79 -21.87
CA LYS A 431 6.40 -22.45 -21.31
C LYS A 431 4.92 -22.03 -21.41
N PRO A 432 4.21 -22.18 -22.55
CA PRO A 432 2.79 -21.89 -22.68
C PRO A 432 1.91 -22.69 -21.71
N LEU A 433 2.10 -24.00 -21.59
CA LEU A 433 1.35 -24.85 -20.66
C LEU A 433 1.63 -24.46 -19.20
N ARG A 434 2.90 -24.21 -18.85
CA ARG A 434 3.27 -23.70 -17.52
C ARG A 434 2.58 -22.38 -17.20
N GLN A 435 2.48 -21.47 -18.18
CA GLN A 435 1.79 -20.20 -18.01
C GLN A 435 0.29 -20.39 -17.78
N ARG A 436 -0.37 -21.33 -18.48
CA ARG A 436 -1.76 -21.72 -18.21
C ARG A 436 -1.92 -22.27 -16.78
N GLY A 437 -1.01 -23.11 -16.33
CA GLY A 437 -0.97 -23.61 -14.95
C GLY A 437 -0.85 -22.47 -13.94
N LYS A 438 0.03 -21.49 -14.19
CA LYS A 438 0.21 -20.30 -13.35
C LYS A 438 -1.08 -19.47 -13.24
N VAL A 439 -1.69 -19.14 -14.37
CA VAL A 439 -2.95 -18.36 -14.40
C VAL A 439 -4.06 -19.11 -13.68
N SER A 440 -4.20 -20.41 -13.91
CA SER A 440 -5.21 -21.23 -13.24
C SER A 440 -4.99 -21.29 -11.72
N THR A 441 -3.76 -21.46 -11.26
CA THR A 441 -3.44 -21.47 -9.83
C THR A 441 -3.81 -20.14 -9.15
N LEU A 442 -3.49 -19.02 -9.78
CA LEU A 442 -3.74 -17.69 -9.22
C LEU A 442 -5.22 -17.28 -9.30
N ALA A 443 -5.90 -17.59 -10.43
CA ALA A 443 -7.28 -17.17 -10.66
C ALA A 443 -8.32 -18.04 -9.93
N LEU A 444 -8.06 -19.34 -9.79
CA LEU A 444 -9.08 -20.31 -9.35
C LEU A 444 -8.99 -20.68 -7.88
N GLY A 445 -7.89 -20.33 -7.21
CA GLY A 445 -7.65 -20.68 -5.79
C GLY A 445 -8.72 -20.20 -4.82
N TYR A 446 -9.46 -19.15 -5.17
CA TYR A 446 -10.46 -18.50 -4.31
C TYR A 446 -11.86 -18.53 -4.90
N GLN A 447 -12.27 -19.70 -5.41
CA GLN A 447 -13.58 -19.95 -6.02
C GLN A 447 -13.81 -19.15 -7.32
N GLY A 448 -12.73 -18.67 -7.97
CA GLY A 448 -12.79 -18.01 -9.26
C GLY A 448 -13.43 -18.91 -10.33
N GLY A 449 -14.01 -18.29 -11.34
CA GLY A 449 -14.58 -18.93 -12.52
C GLY A 449 -13.94 -18.42 -13.81
N THR A 450 -14.65 -18.53 -14.93
CA THR A 450 -14.19 -18.07 -16.25
C THR A 450 -13.84 -16.58 -16.26
N GLY A 451 -14.65 -15.73 -15.61
CA GLY A 451 -14.37 -14.30 -15.49
C GLY A 451 -13.04 -13.99 -14.79
N ALA A 452 -12.64 -14.78 -13.77
CA ALA A 452 -11.35 -14.63 -13.11
C ALA A 452 -10.18 -15.01 -14.04
N LEU A 453 -10.34 -16.05 -14.87
CA LEU A 453 -9.34 -16.44 -15.89
C LEU A 453 -9.18 -15.32 -16.94
N ILE A 454 -10.28 -14.74 -17.42
CA ILE A 454 -10.27 -13.61 -18.36
C ILE A 454 -9.54 -12.40 -17.76
N ALA A 455 -9.89 -12.04 -16.53
CA ALA A 455 -9.26 -10.93 -15.82
C ALA A 455 -7.74 -11.14 -15.61
N MET A 456 -7.29 -12.39 -15.46
CA MET A 456 -5.89 -12.77 -15.37
C MET A 456 -5.19 -12.91 -16.73
N GLY A 457 -5.87 -12.57 -17.84
CA GLY A 457 -5.29 -12.51 -19.17
C GLY A 457 -5.32 -13.82 -19.96
N ALA A 458 -6.16 -14.79 -19.62
CA ALA A 458 -6.24 -16.07 -20.32
C ALA A 458 -6.47 -15.91 -21.84
N LEU A 459 -7.36 -14.99 -22.25
CA LEU A 459 -7.63 -14.71 -23.67
C LEU A 459 -6.40 -14.12 -24.38
N LYS A 460 -5.68 -13.19 -23.71
CA LYS A 460 -4.43 -12.61 -24.25
C LYS A 460 -3.31 -13.65 -24.40
N MET A 461 -3.41 -14.77 -23.71
CA MET A 461 -2.47 -15.92 -23.81
C MET A 461 -2.92 -16.94 -24.87
N GLY A 462 -3.92 -16.60 -25.68
CA GLY A 462 -4.42 -17.47 -26.75
C GLY A 462 -5.26 -18.63 -26.25
N VAL A 463 -5.83 -18.58 -25.05
CA VAL A 463 -6.81 -19.58 -24.59
C VAL A 463 -8.17 -19.23 -25.16
N PRO A 464 -8.82 -20.11 -25.98
CA PRO A 464 -10.17 -19.87 -26.49
C PRO A 464 -11.17 -19.70 -25.34
N GLU A 465 -12.12 -18.80 -25.49
CA GLU A 465 -13.14 -18.54 -24.45
C GLU A 465 -13.97 -19.79 -24.14
N GLU A 466 -14.28 -20.61 -25.14
CA GLU A 466 -14.99 -21.89 -25.04
C GLU A 466 -14.25 -22.95 -24.21
N ASP A 467 -12.93 -22.81 -24.03
CA ASP A 467 -12.13 -23.75 -23.23
C ASP A 467 -12.04 -23.33 -21.74
N LEU A 468 -12.36 -22.07 -21.41
CA LEU A 468 -12.30 -21.59 -20.04
C LEU A 468 -13.12 -22.42 -19.03
N PRO A 469 -14.39 -22.84 -19.34
CA PRO A 469 -15.15 -23.71 -18.44
C PRO A 469 -14.48 -25.06 -18.18
N LYS A 470 -13.82 -25.63 -19.22
CA LYS A 470 -13.09 -26.91 -19.11
C LYS A 470 -11.88 -26.75 -18.16
N LEU A 471 -11.15 -25.62 -18.28
CA LEU A 471 -10.02 -25.31 -17.39
C LEU A 471 -10.46 -25.19 -15.94
N VAL A 472 -11.55 -24.45 -15.68
CA VAL A 472 -12.12 -24.33 -14.32
C VAL A 472 -12.47 -25.71 -13.75
N LYS A 473 -13.13 -26.57 -14.53
CA LYS A 473 -13.52 -27.92 -14.11
C LYS A 473 -12.29 -28.80 -13.85
N ALA A 474 -11.28 -28.76 -14.73
CA ALA A 474 -10.04 -29.52 -14.60
C ALA A 474 -9.27 -29.11 -13.34
N TRP A 475 -9.13 -27.81 -13.09
CA TRP A 475 -8.45 -27.31 -11.89
C TRP A 475 -9.17 -27.72 -10.59
N ARG A 476 -10.50 -27.57 -10.55
CA ARG A 476 -11.30 -27.96 -9.37
C ARG A 476 -11.24 -29.48 -9.11
N LYS A 477 -11.15 -30.28 -10.18
CA LYS A 477 -10.95 -31.75 -10.06
C LYS A 477 -9.55 -32.08 -9.51
N ALA A 478 -8.53 -31.31 -9.89
CA ALA A 478 -7.16 -31.48 -9.42
C ALA A 478 -6.95 -31.03 -7.96
N ASN A 479 -7.83 -30.12 -7.45
CA ASN A 479 -7.71 -29.51 -6.12
C ASN A 479 -9.00 -29.66 -5.29
N PRO A 480 -9.45 -30.90 -5.01
CA PRO A 480 -10.74 -31.14 -4.35
C PRO A 480 -10.79 -30.64 -2.90
N HIS A 481 -9.67 -30.65 -2.20
CA HIS A 481 -9.60 -30.20 -0.81
C HIS A 481 -9.70 -28.69 -0.72
N ILE A 482 -9.11 -27.93 -1.65
CA ILE A 482 -9.26 -26.49 -1.73
C ILE A 482 -10.72 -26.13 -2.02
N VAL A 483 -11.38 -26.83 -2.96
CA VAL A 483 -12.81 -26.64 -3.27
C VAL A 483 -13.70 -26.91 -2.05
N LYS A 484 -13.35 -27.94 -1.25
CA LYS A 484 -14.05 -28.26 0.01
C LYS A 484 -13.84 -27.16 1.05
N LEU A 485 -12.62 -26.61 1.16
CA LEU A 485 -12.27 -25.57 2.12
C LEU A 485 -13.18 -24.34 1.96
N TRP A 486 -13.46 -23.86 0.75
CA TRP A 486 -14.36 -22.72 0.54
C TRP A 486 -15.75 -22.93 1.13
N ARG A 487 -16.34 -24.12 0.90
CA ARG A 487 -17.66 -24.50 1.41
C ARG A 487 -17.64 -24.63 2.94
N ASP A 488 -16.60 -25.26 3.46
CA ASP A 488 -16.47 -25.46 4.90
C ASP A 488 -16.33 -24.13 5.65
N VAL A 489 -15.52 -23.19 5.14
CA VAL A 489 -15.38 -21.83 5.71
C VAL A 489 -16.73 -21.11 5.69
N GLU A 490 -17.46 -21.12 4.58
CA GLU A 490 -18.77 -20.47 4.49
C GLU A 490 -19.77 -21.09 5.48
N ASN A 491 -19.85 -22.41 5.52
CA ASN A 491 -20.77 -23.12 6.41
C ASN A 491 -20.45 -22.83 7.88
N ARG A 492 -19.15 -22.74 8.28
CA ARG A 492 -18.75 -22.39 9.65
C ARG A 492 -19.13 -20.96 10.00
N VAL A 493 -18.93 -20.00 9.08
CA VAL A 493 -19.36 -18.63 9.29
C VAL A 493 -20.88 -18.53 9.43
N ARG A 494 -21.65 -19.22 8.57
CA ARG A 494 -23.12 -19.26 8.69
C ARG A 494 -23.58 -19.82 10.02
N ALA A 495 -23.06 -20.97 10.42
CA ALA A 495 -23.39 -21.61 11.69
C ALA A 495 -23.00 -20.72 12.90
N CYS A 496 -21.84 -20.07 12.84
CA CYS A 496 -21.42 -19.11 13.88
C CYS A 496 -22.39 -17.93 14.02
N LEU A 497 -22.82 -17.34 12.88
CA LEU A 497 -23.73 -16.20 12.89
C LEU A 497 -25.16 -16.56 13.31
N GLN A 498 -25.66 -17.72 12.88
CA GLN A 498 -27.01 -18.21 13.21
C GLN A 498 -27.14 -18.61 14.67
N ASN A 499 -26.18 -19.36 15.18
CA ASN A 499 -26.25 -19.95 16.51
C ASN A 499 -25.54 -19.14 17.61
N ARG A 500 -24.81 -18.08 17.23
CA ARG A 500 -24.05 -17.21 18.14
C ARG A 500 -23.03 -17.99 19.01
N ILE A 501 -22.40 -19.02 18.46
CA ILE A 501 -21.44 -19.88 19.13
C ILE A 501 -20.04 -19.73 18.51
N GLU A 502 -19.01 -20.01 19.30
CA GLU A 502 -17.65 -20.18 18.79
C GLU A 502 -17.53 -21.53 18.09
N ILE A 503 -16.94 -21.51 16.89
CA ILE A 503 -16.72 -22.72 16.09
C ILE A 503 -15.23 -22.87 15.83
N LYS A 504 -14.65 -23.97 16.29
CA LYS A 504 -13.27 -24.35 15.99
C LYS A 504 -13.17 -24.97 14.60
N PHE A 505 -12.06 -24.71 13.93
CA PHE A 505 -11.78 -25.19 12.59
C PHE A 505 -10.32 -25.64 12.45
N LEU A 506 -9.90 -25.97 11.22
CA LEU A 506 -8.57 -26.49 10.90
C LEU A 506 -7.44 -25.56 11.40
N HIS A 507 -6.30 -26.11 11.75
CA HIS A 507 -5.07 -25.39 12.09
C HIS A 507 -5.25 -24.28 13.17
N GLY A 508 -6.22 -24.46 14.09
CA GLY A 508 -6.47 -23.49 15.16
C GLY A 508 -7.32 -22.28 14.75
N ILE A 509 -7.83 -22.23 13.51
CA ILE A 509 -8.79 -21.21 13.09
C ILE A 509 -10.06 -21.32 13.93
N ARG A 510 -10.62 -20.18 14.35
CA ARG A 510 -11.89 -20.10 15.09
C ARG A 510 -12.76 -19.00 14.52
N PHE A 511 -14.05 -19.26 14.47
CA PHE A 511 -15.08 -18.28 14.12
C PHE A 511 -15.85 -17.93 15.38
N LYS A 512 -15.94 -16.65 15.72
CA LYS A 512 -16.60 -16.16 16.92
C LYS A 512 -17.44 -14.92 16.59
N PHE A 513 -18.68 -14.87 17.05
CA PHE A 513 -19.49 -13.66 17.02
C PHE A 513 -19.50 -13.00 18.40
N GLU A 514 -18.96 -11.81 18.51
CA GLU A 514 -18.87 -11.07 19.77
C GLU A 514 -18.93 -9.57 19.53
N LYS A 515 -19.64 -8.83 20.41
CA LYS A 515 -19.70 -7.35 20.42
C LYS A 515 -20.00 -6.74 19.03
N GLY A 516 -20.86 -7.39 18.25
CA GLY A 516 -21.25 -6.90 16.92
C GLY A 516 -20.27 -7.23 15.80
N TYR A 517 -19.23 -8.02 16.05
CA TYR A 517 -18.25 -8.48 15.06
C TYR A 517 -18.31 -9.99 14.85
N LEU A 518 -18.11 -10.43 13.63
CA LEU A 518 -17.60 -11.75 13.36
C LEU A 518 -16.07 -11.67 13.37
N PHE A 519 -15.45 -12.38 14.30
CA PHE A 519 -14.01 -12.58 14.33
C PHE A 519 -13.65 -13.93 13.70
N ILE A 520 -12.65 -13.90 12.82
CA ILE A 520 -11.98 -15.10 12.33
C ILE A 520 -10.57 -15.08 12.92
N GLN A 521 -10.37 -15.86 13.96
CA GLN A 521 -9.04 -16.04 14.56
C GLN A 521 -8.18 -16.91 13.64
N LEU A 522 -6.99 -16.44 13.34
CA LEU A 522 -5.97 -17.11 12.53
C LEU A 522 -5.08 -18.01 13.39
N PRO A 523 -4.30 -18.94 12.80
CA PRO A 523 -3.33 -19.76 13.53
C PRO A 523 -2.31 -18.94 14.34
N SER A 524 -1.90 -17.77 13.85
CA SER A 524 -1.03 -16.81 14.55
C SER A 524 -1.65 -16.21 15.81
N GLY A 525 -2.95 -16.42 16.04
CA GLY A 525 -3.73 -15.78 17.09
C GLY A 525 -4.37 -14.45 16.68
N ARG A 526 -3.91 -13.82 15.58
CA ARG A 526 -4.50 -12.59 15.04
C ARG A 526 -5.92 -12.82 14.55
N GLN A 527 -6.74 -11.78 14.55
CA GLN A 527 -8.16 -11.86 14.20
C GLN A 527 -8.47 -10.98 12.99
N LEU A 528 -9.27 -11.51 12.06
CA LEU A 528 -9.94 -10.71 11.05
C LEU A 528 -11.31 -10.32 11.60
N ALA A 529 -11.64 -9.04 11.55
CA ALA A 529 -12.88 -8.50 12.09
C ALA A 529 -13.84 -8.07 10.98
N TYR A 530 -15.10 -8.51 11.06
CA TYR A 530 -16.18 -8.16 10.16
C TYR A 530 -17.29 -7.50 10.97
N LEU A 531 -17.47 -6.19 10.79
CA LEU A 531 -18.43 -5.40 11.57
C LEU A 531 -19.87 -5.65 11.11
N GLN A 532 -20.78 -5.81 12.08
CA GLN A 532 -22.22 -6.00 11.88
C GLN A 532 -22.54 -7.05 10.79
N PRO A 533 -21.99 -8.27 10.93
CA PRO A 533 -22.24 -9.35 9.98
C PRO A 533 -23.70 -9.81 10.10
N ARG A 534 -24.30 -10.13 8.95
CA ARG A 534 -25.65 -10.67 8.88
C ARG A 534 -25.83 -11.65 7.73
N ILE A 535 -26.83 -12.48 7.81
CA ILE A 535 -27.31 -13.30 6.71
C ILE A 535 -28.63 -12.69 6.24
N THR A 536 -28.71 -12.37 4.96
CA THR A 536 -29.92 -11.80 4.33
C THR A 536 -30.98 -12.88 4.08
N GLU A 537 -32.20 -12.48 3.76
CA GLU A 537 -33.31 -13.41 3.47
C GLU A 537 -33.01 -14.30 2.24
N ASP A 538 -32.29 -13.74 1.25
CA ASP A 538 -31.81 -14.48 0.06
C ASP A 538 -30.54 -15.30 0.36
N GLY A 539 -30.13 -15.38 1.62
CA GLY A 539 -29.04 -16.23 2.11
C GLY A 539 -27.63 -15.69 1.87
N LYS A 540 -27.43 -14.43 1.48
CA LYS A 540 -26.08 -13.83 1.37
C LYS A 540 -25.50 -13.47 2.73
N ILE A 541 -24.18 -13.62 2.87
CA ILE A 541 -23.45 -13.10 4.03
C ILE A 541 -23.05 -11.66 3.73
N GLN A 542 -23.43 -10.72 4.58
CA GLN A 542 -23.11 -9.30 4.47
C GLN A 542 -22.40 -8.81 5.72
N TYR A 543 -21.62 -7.75 5.59
CA TYR A 543 -20.98 -7.02 6.69
C TYR A 543 -20.73 -5.56 6.29
N GLN A 544 -20.46 -4.70 7.26
CA GLN A 544 -20.01 -3.33 6.98
C GLN A 544 -18.50 -3.27 6.78
N GLY A 545 -18.05 -2.56 5.75
CA GLY A 545 -16.64 -2.44 5.44
C GLY A 545 -16.33 -1.42 4.34
N MET A 546 -15.03 -1.15 4.16
CA MET A 546 -14.52 -0.25 3.14
C MET A 546 -14.54 -0.92 1.75
N GLU A 547 -14.99 -0.22 0.73
CA GLU A 547 -14.83 -0.64 -0.66
C GLU A 547 -13.41 -0.39 -1.15
N GLN A 548 -12.72 -1.46 -1.52
CA GLN A 548 -11.40 -1.34 -2.14
C GLN A 548 -11.54 -0.61 -3.49
N GLY A 549 -10.69 0.39 -3.72
CA GLY A 549 -10.73 1.22 -4.92
C GLY A 549 -11.48 2.53 -4.75
N LYS A 550 -12.73 2.52 -4.34
CA LYS A 550 -13.53 3.75 -4.16
C LYS A 550 -13.35 4.41 -2.78
N ARG A 551 -12.79 3.70 -1.80
CA ARG A 551 -12.63 4.13 -0.40
C ARG A 551 -13.96 4.59 0.24
N LEU A 552 -15.07 3.98 -0.16
CA LEU A 552 -16.39 4.23 0.39
C LEU A 552 -16.73 3.17 1.43
N TRP A 553 -17.26 3.61 2.58
CA TRP A 553 -17.79 2.72 3.62
C TRP A 553 -19.21 2.28 3.25
N GLY A 554 -19.51 1.00 3.40
CA GLY A 554 -20.86 0.49 3.11
C GLY A 554 -20.99 -1.01 3.36
N ILE A 555 -22.20 -1.52 3.03
CA ILE A 555 -22.51 -2.94 3.14
C ILE A 555 -21.78 -3.69 2.01
N LYS A 556 -21.16 -4.83 2.37
CA LYS A 556 -20.41 -5.70 1.46
C LYS A 556 -20.93 -7.13 1.54
N ASP A 557 -21.10 -7.75 0.39
CA ASP A 557 -21.34 -9.17 0.29
C ASP A 557 -20.02 -9.95 0.45
N THR A 558 -20.12 -11.15 1.04
CA THR A 558 -19.01 -12.09 1.10
C THR A 558 -19.51 -13.53 0.95
N TYR A 559 -18.59 -14.43 0.63
CA TYR A 559 -18.87 -15.83 0.39
C TYR A 559 -17.62 -16.68 0.71
N GLY A 560 -17.74 -17.99 0.66
CA GLY A 560 -16.68 -18.89 1.09
C GLY A 560 -15.32 -18.66 0.44
N GLY A 561 -15.28 -18.45 -0.89
CA GLY A 561 -14.05 -18.16 -1.61
C GLY A 561 -13.39 -16.85 -1.18
N LYS A 562 -14.20 -15.78 -0.99
CA LYS A 562 -13.67 -14.47 -0.54
C LYS A 562 -13.20 -14.50 0.91
N LEU A 563 -13.89 -15.22 1.77
CA LEU A 563 -13.46 -15.44 3.16
C LEU A 563 -12.15 -16.24 3.20
N THR A 564 -12.04 -17.28 2.38
CA THR A 564 -10.80 -18.09 2.26
C THR A 564 -9.65 -17.24 1.73
N GLU A 565 -9.86 -16.41 0.71
CA GLU A 565 -8.86 -15.45 0.22
C GLU A 565 -8.34 -14.55 1.34
N ASN A 566 -9.25 -13.95 2.12
CA ASN A 566 -8.88 -13.09 3.23
C ASN A 566 -8.06 -13.84 4.29
N ILE A 567 -8.43 -15.08 4.63
CA ILE A 567 -7.70 -15.94 5.58
C ILE A 567 -6.30 -16.24 5.06
N VAL A 568 -6.17 -16.70 3.81
CA VAL A 568 -4.89 -17.06 3.20
C VAL A 568 -3.96 -15.86 3.10
N GLN A 569 -4.45 -14.72 2.61
CA GLN A 569 -3.67 -13.49 2.50
C GLN A 569 -3.24 -12.97 3.88
N ALA A 570 -4.08 -13.11 4.89
CA ALA A 570 -3.76 -12.71 6.24
C ALA A 570 -2.70 -13.61 6.88
N ILE A 571 -2.76 -14.92 6.66
CA ILE A 571 -1.72 -15.86 7.13
C ILE A 571 -0.39 -15.60 6.40
N ALA A 572 -0.42 -15.35 5.08
CA ALA A 572 0.78 -14.99 4.32
C ALA A 572 1.43 -13.70 4.88
N ARG A 573 0.61 -12.69 5.23
CA ARG A 573 1.08 -11.49 5.93
C ARG A 573 1.68 -11.80 7.29
N ASP A 574 1.12 -12.72 8.06
CA ASP A 574 1.63 -13.10 9.37
C ASP A 574 2.98 -13.84 9.26
N CYS A 575 3.17 -14.65 8.20
CA CYS A 575 4.47 -15.26 7.89
C CYS A 575 5.53 -14.18 7.63
N LEU A 576 5.23 -13.18 6.77
CA LEU A 576 6.15 -12.07 6.50
C LEU A 576 6.45 -11.26 7.77
N ALA A 577 5.42 -10.93 8.55
CA ALA A 577 5.56 -10.14 9.77
C ALA A 577 6.46 -10.83 10.82
N GLU A 578 6.34 -12.14 10.99
CA GLU A 578 7.22 -12.89 11.87
C GLU A 578 8.66 -12.94 11.31
N ALA A 579 8.82 -13.09 10.00
CA ALA A 579 10.13 -13.02 9.35
C ALA A 579 10.78 -11.64 9.54
N MET A 580 10.01 -10.54 9.40
CA MET A 580 10.50 -9.19 9.68
C MET A 580 11.06 -9.06 11.09
N LEU A 581 10.32 -9.54 12.10
CA LEU A 581 10.79 -9.51 13.49
C LEU A 581 12.06 -10.34 13.70
N LYS A 582 12.17 -11.52 13.08
CA LYS A 582 13.37 -12.38 13.16
C LYS A 582 14.58 -11.73 12.49
N VAL A 583 14.39 -11.14 11.31
CA VAL A 583 15.43 -10.43 10.56
C VAL A 583 15.89 -9.18 11.32
N ALA A 584 14.97 -8.39 11.85
CA ALA A 584 15.29 -7.22 12.67
C ALA A 584 16.00 -7.61 13.99
N ALA A 585 15.56 -8.69 14.65
CA ALA A 585 16.20 -9.20 15.88
C ALA A 585 17.62 -9.73 15.63
N ALA A 586 17.92 -10.18 14.40
CA ALA A 586 19.28 -10.56 13.98
C ALA A 586 20.18 -9.35 13.63
N GLY A 587 19.67 -8.11 13.81
CA GLY A 587 20.43 -6.88 13.59
C GLY A 587 20.40 -6.34 12.17
N TYR A 588 19.54 -6.87 11.30
CA TYR A 588 19.42 -6.40 9.92
C TYR A 588 18.50 -5.19 9.80
N GLU A 589 18.88 -4.26 8.95
CA GLU A 589 18.13 -3.04 8.64
C GLU A 589 17.22 -3.25 7.43
N ILE A 590 15.93 -3.55 7.67
CA ILE A 590 14.92 -3.63 6.62
C ILE A 590 14.60 -2.21 6.14
N CYS A 591 14.76 -1.94 4.84
CA CYS A 591 14.46 -0.62 4.25
C CYS A 591 13.01 -0.49 3.82
N PHE A 592 12.47 -1.54 3.24
CA PHE A 592 11.05 -1.67 2.93
C PHE A 592 10.71 -3.14 2.64
N HIS A 593 9.44 -3.42 2.41
CA HIS A 593 8.96 -4.73 2.02
C HIS A 593 7.77 -4.59 1.06
N ILE A 594 7.56 -5.60 0.22
CA ILE A 594 6.46 -5.64 -0.75
C ILE A 594 5.84 -7.02 -0.74
N HIS A 595 4.54 -7.09 -0.39
CA HIS A 595 3.77 -8.33 -0.33
C HIS A 595 4.41 -9.41 0.55
N ASP A 596 5.31 -10.20 0.00
CA ASP A 596 6.01 -11.36 0.56
C ASP A 596 7.54 -11.25 0.46
N GLU A 597 8.04 -10.08 0.10
CA GLU A 597 9.45 -9.77 -0.16
C GLU A 597 10.00 -8.80 0.89
N LEU A 598 11.21 -9.05 1.37
CA LEU A 598 11.98 -8.15 2.23
C LEU A 598 13.17 -7.58 1.47
N ILE A 599 13.39 -6.27 1.62
CA ILE A 599 14.54 -5.55 1.06
C ILE A 599 15.37 -5.00 2.22
N VAL A 600 16.60 -5.49 2.33
CA VAL A 600 17.49 -5.26 3.47
C VAL A 600 18.80 -4.67 2.97
N GLU A 601 19.27 -3.58 3.57
CA GLU A 601 20.61 -3.05 3.31
C GLU A 601 21.68 -3.88 4.04
N VAL A 602 22.65 -4.44 3.31
CA VAL A 602 23.75 -5.24 3.85
C VAL A 602 25.09 -4.75 3.31
N PRO A 603 26.21 -4.90 4.04
CA PRO A 603 27.55 -4.58 3.50
C PRO A 603 27.82 -5.34 2.21
N LYS A 604 28.44 -4.68 1.22
CA LYS A 604 28.74 -5.31 -0.09
C LYS A 604 29.67 -6.50 0.04
N GLN A 605 30.65 -6.44 0.94
CA GLN A 605 31.72 -7.42 1.04
C GLN A 605 31.22 -8.85 1.25
N ASP A 606 30.19 -9.03 2.09
CA ASP A 606 29.65 -10.35 2.48
C ASP A 606 28.15 -10.49 2.14
N ALA A 607 27.69 -9.79 1.11
CA ALA A 607 26.27 -9.65 0.77
C ALA A 607 25.56 -11.01 0.58
N ASP A 608 26.19 -11.97 -0.10
CA ASP A 608 25.63 -13.30 -0.34
C ASP A 608 25.50 -14.12 0.95
N GLN A 609 26.43 -13.94 1.91
CA GLN A 609 26.33 -14.59 3.24
C GLN A 609 25.16 -14.02 4.03
N HIS A 610 24.99 -12.68 4.02
CA HIS A 610 23.86 -12.02 4.63
C HIS A 610 22.54 -12.45 4.00
N LEU A 611 22.46 -12.51 2.68
CA LEU A 611 21.29 -13.02 1.96
C LEU A 611 20.95 -14.45 2.37
N ALA A 612 21.96 -15.33 2.47
CA ALA A 612 21.73 -16.71 2.91
C ALA A 612 21.13 -16.78 4.33
N VAL A 613 21.62 -15.93 5.26
CA VAL A 613 21.06 -15.84 6.62
C VAL A 613 19.61 -15.33 6.60
N ILE A 614 19.33 -14.26 5.84
CA ILE A 614 17.98 -13.69 5.73
C ILE A 614 17.01 -14.72 5.15
N ARG A 615 17.37 -15.42 4.07
CA ARG A 615 16.56 -16.50 3.49
C ARG A 615 16.30 -17.63 4.49
N LYS A 616 17.29 -18.01 5.28
CA LYS A 616 17.14 -19.03 6.35
C LYS A 616 16.18 -18.56 7.44
N LEU A 617 16.25 -17.29 7.86
CA LEU A 617 15.33 -16.72 8.85
C LEU A 617 13.90 -16.70 8.32
N MET A 618 13.69 -16.28 7.07
CA MET A 618 12.36 -16.31 6.42
C MET A 618 11.82 -17.73 6.29
N GLY A 619 12.63 -18.69 5.87
CA GLY A 619 12.24 -20.10 5.73
C GLY A 619 12.17 -20.88 7.05
N SER A 620 12.40 -20.24 8.21
CA SER A 620 12.38 -20.92 9.50
C SER A 620 10.96 -21.32 9.91
N LYS A 621 10.84 -22.44 10.62
CA LYS A 621 9.54 -22.93 11.10
C LYS A 621 8.83 -21.90 11.97
N LEU A 622 7.52 -21.81 11.77
CA LEU A 622 6.62 -20.99 12.57
C LEU A 622 6.04 -21.83 13.70
N THR A 623 6.03 -21.31 14.92
CA THR A 623 5.51 -22.04 16.10
C THR A 623 4.03 -22.37 15.99
N TRP A 624 3.28 -21.47 15.32
CA TRP A 624 1.83 -21.60 15.12
C TRP A 624 1.44 -22.33 13.82
N ALA A 625 2.42 -22.64 12.95
CA ALA A 625 2.24 -23.39 11.70
C ALA A 625 3.47 -24.27 11.42
N PRO A 626 3.81 -25.23 12.28
CA PRO A 626 5.05 -26.01 12.17
C PRO A 626 5.09 -26.90 10.92
N GLU A 627 3.94 -27.21 10.34
CA GLU A 627 3.79 -28.05 9.14
C GLU A 627 3.78 -27.23 7.84
N LEU A 628 3.66 -25.89 7.92
CA LEU A 628 3.73 -25.01 6.76
C LEU A 628 5.18 -24.89 6.29
N TYR A 629 5.50 -25.49 5.15
CA TYR A 629 6.84 -25.45 4.57
C TYR A 629 7.07 -24.13 3.84
N LEU A 630 7.98 -23.31 4.37
CA LEU A 630 8.33 -22.01 3.82
C LEU A 630 9.75 -22.03 3.25
N THR A 631 9.92 -21.44 2.06
CA THR A 631 11.23 -21.17 1.47
C THR A 631 11.24 -19.77 0.89
N ALA A 632 12.39 -19.08 0.98
CA ALA A 632 12.61 -17.81 0.34
C ALA A 632 13.70 -17.94 -0.75
N ALA A 633 13.41 -17.44 -1.93
CA ALA A 633 14.40 -17.15 -2.96
C ALA A 633 14.97 -15.75 -2.73
N GLY A 634 16.10 -15.40 -3.38
CA GLY A 634 16.63 -14.06 -3.24
C GLY A 634 17.90 -13.85 -4.05
N TYR A 635 18.28 -12.59 -4.15
CA TYR A 635 19.47 -12.12 -4.87
C TYR A 635 19.98 -10.83 -4.23
N THR A 636 21.19 -10.43 -4.61
CA THR A 636 21.79 -9.15 -4.20
C THR A 636 21.80 -8.18 -5.37
N SER A 637 21.58 -6.89 -5.10
CA SER A 637 21.61 -5.83 -6.12
C SER A 637 21.84 -4.46 -5.49
N ASP A 638 22.56 -3.59 -6.18
CA ASP A 638 22.82 -2.21 -5.73
C ASP A 638 21.57 -1.32 -5.80
N TYR A 639 20.56 -1.75 -6.52
CA TYR A 639 19.28 -1.09 -6.66
C TYR A 639 18.12 -2.11 -6.67
N TYR A 640 16.92 -1.64 -6.41
CA TYR A 640 15.77 -2.54 -6.34
C TYR A 640 15.32 -3.01 -7.72
N LEU A 641 15.18 -4.32 -7.89
CA LEU A 641 14.66 -4.99 -9.08
C LEU A 641 13.47 -5.88 -8.70
N LYS A 642 12.64 -6.23 -9.67
CA LYS A 642 11.65 -7.32 -9.56
C LYS A 642 11.39 -7.93 -10.92
N ASP A 643 11.68 -9.22 -11.04
CA ASP A 643 11.45 -10.05 -12.23
C ASP A 643 9.96 -10.39 -12.45
#